data_9232fd32b88282eebfcd130aa762c15b
#
_entry.id   9232fd32b88282eebfcd130aa762c15b
#
_cell.length_a   1.000
_cell.length_b   1.000
_cell.length_c   1.000
_cell.angle_alpha   90.00
_cell.angle_beta   90.00
_cell.angle_gamma   90.00
#
_symmetry.space_group_name_H-M   'P 1'
#
loop_
_entity.id
_entity.type
_entity.pdbx_description
1 polymer ?
#
loop_
_entity_poly.entity_id
_entity_poly.type
_entity_poly.pdbx_seq_one_letter_code
_entity_poly.pdbx_strand_id
1 'polypeptide(L)'
;MFRLFLFAMSGALLLAQPIKVEIFEKLNATQLLAPPSDAVPVETYQEPAFAFVRIPTKFSGNALPMDRSTPFGLRATYERILTAGEYRFRLRARGAARLEIDGKSIAEAKPQPPNTTGDDPVPPPPVREDSQLRPAQYPHQDILYRVTLPAGNHKFVLTAVIGGKGLYPTPGELSVSFAQIGQLERLLGPPTAPFLTDDEWDRYVIAVNKKHDAADIVRRRLASVAVAAEWKTRHETIRAELLKTPAPLVPALKSALPVNNDIDRFIGAKMETEAVQPTALTTDLEFLRRLSLDATGVIPTPAEIRAYLADAPKTRRAKAIERVLASSGWADHWVAYWQDVLAENPGILKPDLNNTGPFRWWIHQSFADGIPFDRFVAELLSMEGSAYQGGPAGFAQATLNDAPMAAKAEIVAQAFLGQKMGCARCHDAPFHPFKQKDLFSLAAMMQGKDLKLPKTSTVPMIEGGRKPAVVVALKPGQAIGPEWPFATLINHSESGQLPNQAEVPSRNEVAALIISPNNKRFPQVIVNRIWKRYLGVGFVEPADDWSRGKASHPELLDYLSREFVTSGYDVKHVARLIFSSHLYQRKPVADPATSTGAKGRLFTGPIRRNMTAEQLVDSLHLGTGRAYECEDMNLNPSGDRSPNQFLNLGKPARAWQMTALSNERDRPALALPIAQSIVDVMSVFGWRQSRQNAATSRDDAPSPMQTLILANGIMGTRMVRLSDDSELTELALADMPLDKMMTEMFLRVLSRPPAAEELRVMSNLLGDLYPQRRVKGAKKVDATMKSDNRVSWSNHLSAEATVIRMEEERTLRLGAKPTTRLEPRFRERLEDALWAMVNSPEFVMVP
;
A
#
# COMPACT_ATOMS: atom_id res chain seq x y z
N MET A 1 -13.08 -27.10 -49.09
CA MET A 1 -12.09 -26.70 -50.10
C MET A 1 -12.09 -25.18 -50.20
N PHE A 2 -11.35 -24.48 -49.36
CA PHE A 2 -11.04 -23.06 -49.55
C PHE A 2 -9.58 -22.85 -49.11
N ARG A 3 -8.73 -22.66 -50.11
CA ARG A 3 -7.31 -22.34 -49.93
C ARG A 3 -7.21 -20.85 -49.64
N LEU A 4 -6.72 -20.48 -48.45
CA LEU A 4 -6.26 -19.14 -48.12
C LEU A 4 -4.82 -18.99 -48.65
N PHE A 5 -4.62 -18.03 -49.54
CA PHE A 5 -3.29 -17.55 -49.93
C PHE A 5 -2.76 -16.64 -48.83
N LEU A 6 -1.71 -17.09 -48.11
CA LEU A 6 -0.86 -16.25 -47.29
C LEU A 6 0.18 -15.60 -48.17
N PHE A 7 0.07 -14.28 -48.39
CA PHE A 7 1.18 -13.48 -48.89
C PHE A 7 2.19 -13.29 -47.74
N ALA A 8 3.34 -13.95 -47.86
CA ALA A 8 4.46 -13.73 -46.97
C ALA A 8 5.15 -12.43 -47.41
N MET A 9 4.84 -11.32 -46.73
CA MET A 9 5.71 -10.17 -46.67
C MET A 9 6.82 -10.45 -45.67
N SER A 10 7.96 -10.93 -46.12
CA SER A 10 9.21 -10.99 -45.37
C SER A 10 9.81 -9.58 -45.21
N GLY A 11 9.21 -8.76 -44.36
CA GLY A 11 9.87 -7.62 -43.69
C GLY A 11 10.56 -8.16 -42.47
N ALA A 12 11.87 -8.41 -42.51
CA ALA A 12 12.68 -8.65 -41.32
C ALA A 12 12.64 -7.36 -40.45
N LEU A 13 11.67 -7.32 -39.54
CA LEU A 13 11.83 -6.52 -38.33
C LEU A 13 13.06 -7.12 -37.62
N LEU A 14 14.22 -6.45 -37.76
CA LEU A 14 15.33 -6.61 -36.83
C LEU A 14 14.78 -6.24 -35.45
N LEU A 15 14.30 -7.23 -34.71
CA LEU A 15 14.01 -7.12 -33.30
C LEU A 15 15.31 -6.70 -32.65
N ALA A 16 15.39 -5.44 -32.23
CA ALA A 16 16.52 -4.89 -31.51
C ALA A 16 16.84 -5.82 -30.36
N GLN A 17 18.06 -6.39 -30.33
CA GLN A 17 18.45 -7.31 -29.27
C GLN A 17 18.41 -6.57 -27.95
N PRO A 18 17.71 -7.11 -26.94
CA PRO A 18 17.66 -6.50 -25.61
C PRO A 18 19.06 -6.59 -24.97
N ILE A 19 19.35 -5.66 -24.06
CA ILE A 19 20.60 -5.63 -23.31
C ILE A 19 20.58 -6.78 -22.31
N LYS A 20 21.55 -7.70 -22.42
CA LYS A 20 21.75 -8.76 -21.43
C LYS A 20 22.40 -8.18 -20.18
N VAL A 21 21.82 -8.43 -19.02
CA VAL A 21 22.32 -8.01 -17.70
C VAL A 21 22.54 -9.24 -16.83
N GLU A 22 23.71 -9.32 -16.23
CA GLU A 22 24.13 -10.41 -15.34
C GLU A 22 24.44 -9.86 -13.96
N ILE A 23 23.94 -10.51 -12.91
CA ILE A 23 24.18 -10.16 -11.51
C ILE A 23 25.11 -11.19 -10.87
N PHE A 24 26.05 -10.71 -10.10
CA PHE A 24 27.06 -11.51 -9.38
C PHE A 24 26.99 -11.19 -7.89
N GLU A 25 26.95 -12.22 -7.06
CA GLU A 25 26.93 -12.09 -5.60
C GLU A 25 28.20 -12.68 -4.96
N LYS A 26 28.41 -12.40 -3.67
CA LYS A 26 29.54 -12.87 -2.85
C LYS A 26 30.91 -12.39 -3.38
N LEU A 27 30.95 -11.14 -3.87
CA LEU A 27 32.19 -10.52 -4.29
C LEU A 27 33.08 -10.20 -3.08
N ASN A 28 34.41 -10.34 -3.26
CA ASN A 28 35.37 -9.91 -2.24
C ASN A 28 35.46 -8.37 -2.20
N ALA A 29 35.67 -7.82 -1.00
CA ALA A 29 35.76 -6.36 -0.79
C ALA A 29 36.90 -5.68 -1.57
N THR A 30 37.87 -6.43 -2.07
CA THR A 30 38.99 -5.94 -2.89
C THR A 30 38.67 -5.80 -4.37
N GLN A 31 37.50 -6.31 -4.84
CA GLN A 31 37.10 -6.30 -6.26
C GLN A 31 36.19 -5.11 -6.53
N LEU A 32 36.72 -3.90 -6.43
CA LEU A 32 35.93 -2.67 -6.38
C LEU A 32 35.49 -2.10 -7.71
N LEU A 33 35.96 -2.60 -8.87
CA LEU A 33 35.66 -1.99 -10.18
C LEU A 33 34.90 -2.90 -11.15
N ALA A 34 35.02 -4.21 -11.02
CA ALA A 34 34.33 -5.17 -11.88
C ALA A 34 34.21 -6.54 -11.18
N PRO A 35 33.15 -7.32 -11.46
CA PRO A 35 33.13 -8.74 -11.07
C PRO A 35 34.30 -9.48 -11.75
N PRO A 36 34.84 -10.53 -11.11
CA PRO A 36 35.83 -11.39 -11.75
C PRO A 36 35.38 -11.92 -13.11
N SER A 37 36.31 -12.11 -14.04
CA SER A 37 35.98 -12.59 -15.39
C SER A 37 35.40 -14.02 -15.39
N ASP A 38 35.78 -14.82 -14.41
CA ASP A 38 35.35 -16.20 -14.18
C ASP A 38 34.12 -16.33 -13.23
N ALA A 39 33.62 -15.20 -12.72
CA ALA A 39 32.45 -15.22 -11.85
C ALA A 39 31.20 -15.74 -12.59
N VAL A 40 30.48 -16.65 -11.96
CA VAL A 40 29.22 -17.18 -12.48
C VAL A 40 28.08 -16.25 -12.05
N PRO A 41 27.24 -15.79 -12.98
CA PRO A 41 26.10 -14.95 -12.62
C PRO A 41 25.06 -15.76 -11.85
N VAL A 42 24.56 -15.16 -10.78
CA VAL A 42 23.47 -15.75 -9.99
C VAL A 42 22.10 -15.49 -10.61
N GLU A 43 22.01 -14.46 -11.45
CA GLU A 43 20.80 -14.07 -12.15
C GLU A 43 21.15 -13.38 -13.48
N THR A 44 20.32 -13.61 -14.49
CA THR A 44 20.40 -12.93 -15.79
C THR A 44 19.03 -12.40 -16.16
N TYR A 45 18.98 -11.14 -16.63
CA TYR A 45 17.75 -10.50 -17.08
C TYR A 45 18.02 -9.54 -18.25
N GLN A 46 17.03 -8.84 -18.73
CA GLN A 46 17.14 -7.94 -19.89
C GLN A 46 16.63 -6.55 -19.57
N GLU A 47 17.35 -5.54 -20.11
CA GLU A 47 16.93 -4.15 -20.04
C GLU A 47 16.79 -3.50 -21.41
N PRO A 48 15.94 -2.46 -21.56
CA PRO A 48 15.75 -1.78 -22.84
C PRO A 48 16.88 -0.82 -23.23
N ALA A 49 17.66 -0.31 -22.27
CA ALA A 49 18.78 0.60 -22.47
C ALA A 49 19.80 0.47 -21.33
N PHE A 50 21.00 1.03 -21.52
CA PHE A 50 22.00 1.12 -20.44
C PHE A 50 21.62 2.19 -19.41
N ALA A 51 20.57 1.89 -18.64
CA ALA A 51 20.16 2.71 -17.52
C ALA A 51 19.51 1.81 -16.46
N PHE A 52 20.23 1.61 -15.36
CA PHE A 52 19.93 0.65 -14.29
C PHE A 52 19.59 1.42 -13.01
N VAL A 53 18.38 1.93 -12.94
CA VAL A 53 17.86 2.65 -11.76
C VAL A 53 17.41 1.70 -10.65
N ARG A 54 17.11 0.47 -11.02
CA ARG A 54 16.66 -0.62 -10.15
C ARG A 54 17.18 -1.96 -10.69
N ILE A 55 17.34 -2.91 -9.80
CA ILE A 55 17.62 -4.31 -10.14
C ILE A 55 16.47 -5.20 -9.68
N PRO A 56 16.30 -6.40 -10.29
CA PRO A 56 15.26 -7.34 -9.87
C PRO A 56 15.32 -7.68 -8.39
N THR A 57 14.15 -7.78 -7.74
CA THR A 57 14.05 -8.21 -6.35
C THR A 57 14.42 -9.71 -6.23
N LYS A 58 15.25 -10.04 -5.24
CA LYS A 58 15.56 -11.42 -4.86
C LYS A 58 14.54 -11.89 -3.82
N PHE A 59 14.06 -13.12 -3.98
CA PHE A 59 13.11 -13.73 -3.05
C PHE A 59 13.68 -15.00 -2.42
N SER A 60 13.34 -15.26 -1.16
CA SER A 60 13.59 -16.52 -0.47
C SER A 60 12.67 -17.63 -0.98
N GLY A 61 12.92 -18.87 -0.55
CA GLY A 61 11.99 -19.99 -0.79
C GLY A 61 10.60 -19.80 -0.17
N ASN A 62 10.47 -18.90 0.80
CA ASN A 62 9.18 -18.47 1.38
C ASN A 62 8.56 -17.28 0.62
N ALA A 63 9.12 -16.88 -0.50
CA ALA A 63 8.72 -15.72 -1.30
C ALA A 63 8.84 -14.37 -0.56
N LEU A 64 9.66 -14.29 0.47
CA LEU A 64 9.96 -13.04 1.15
C LEU A 64 11.11 -12.32 0.44
N PRO A 65 11.08 -10.98 0.36
CA PRO A 65 12.18 -10.22 -0.22
C PRO A 65 13.47 -10.43 0.59
N MET A 66 14.59 -10.59 -0.10
CA MET A 66 15.91 -10.79 0.49
C MET A 66 16.90 -9.75 -0.02
N ASP A 67 17.84 -9.38 0.84
CA ASP A 67 18.97 -8.56 0.42
C ASP A 67 19.93 -9.38 -0.44
N ARG A 68 20.50 -8.73 -1.44
CA ARG A 68 21.65 -9.27 -2.16
C ARG A 68 22.89 -9.12 -1.29
N SER A 69 23.92 -9.91 -1.61
CA SER A 69 25.20 -9.69 -0.93
C SER A 69 25.69 -8.26 -1.14
N THR A 70 26.43 -7.72 -0.18
CA THR A 70 27.03 -6.40 -0.27
C THR A 70 28.55 -6.50 -0.09
N PRO A 71 29.34 -6.23 -1.16
CA PRO A 71 28.94 -5.79 -2.50
C PRO A 71 28.35 -6.89 -3.39
N PHE A 72 27.66 -6.47 -4.46
CA PHE A 72 27.29 -7.31 -5.59
C PHE A 72 27.71 -6.64 -6.91
N GLY A 73 27.86 -7.45 -7.97
CA GLY A 73 28.29 -6.98 -9.28
C GLY A 73 27.16 -7.01 -10.31
N LEU A 74 27.27 -6.10 -11.27
CA LEU A 74 26.43 -6.05 -12.46
C LEU A 74 27.33 -6.03 -13.70
N ARG A 75 26.96 -6.81 -14.74
CA ARG A 75 27.56 -6.74 -16.08
C ARG A 75 26.46 -6.62 -17.10
N ALA A 76 26.46 -5.54 -17.89
CA ALA A 76 25.55 -5.36 -19.02
C ALA A 76 26.32 -5.43 -20.33
N THR A 77 25.80 -6.19 -21.30
CA THR A 77 26.43 -6.38 -22.61
C THR A 77 25.45 -6.07 -23.73
N TYR A 78 25.93 -5.34 -24.74
CA TYR A 78 25.16 -5.01 -25.91
C TYR A 78 26.08 -4.85 -27.13
N GLU A 79 25.61 -5.20 -28.32
CA GLU A 79 26.30 -4.98 -29.57
C GLU A 79 25.47 -4.07 -30.45
N ARG A 80 26.15 -3.13 -31.10
CA ARG A 80 25.50 -2.14 -31.97
C ARG A 80 26.37 -1.78 -33.15
N ILE A 81 25.75 -1.69 -34.33
CA ILE A 81 26.39 -1.17 -35.52
C ILE A 81 26.40 0.35 -35.46
N LEU A 82 27.57 0.94 -35.57
CA LEU A 82 27.78 2.38 -35.65
C LEU A 82 28.42 2.78 -37.00
N THR A 83 28.17 4.02 -37.40
CA THR A 83 28.86 4.64 -38.55
C THR A 83 30.23 5.14 -38.11
N ALA A 84 31.19 5.29 -39.03
CA ALA A 84 32.46 5.92 -38.67
C ALA A 84 32.26 7.37 -38.22
N GLY A 85 32.95 7.77 -37.17
CA GLY A 85 32.83 9.14 -36.66
C GLY A 85 33.41 9.33 -35.27
N GLU A 86 33.38 10.56 -34.80
CA GLU A 86 33.71 10.93 -33.44
C GLU A 86 32.42 10.86 -32.58
N TYR A 87 32.49 10.09 -31.49
CA TYR A 87 31.40 9.87 -30.57
C TYR A 87 31.73 10.41 -29.18
N ARG A 88 30.71 10.87 -28.50
CA ARG A 88 30.71 11.26 -27.11
C ARG A 88 29.94 10.19 -26.33
N PHE A 89 30.57 9.61 -25.31
CA PHE A 89 29.96 8.68 -24.33
C PHE A 89 29.98 9.32 -22.96
N ARG A 90 28.89 9.17 -22.24
CA ARG A 90 28.71 9.68 -20.88
C ARG A 90 28.33 8.52 -19.96
N LEU A 91 29.18 8.30 -18.94
CA LEU A 91 28.92 7.33 -17.87
C LEU A 91 28.46 8.07 -16.62
N ARG A 92 27.27 7.76 -16.13
CA ARG A 92 26.76 8.23 -14.85
C ARG A 92 26.69 7.09 -13.87
N ALA A 93 27.30 7.26 -12.71
CA ALA A 93 27.30 6.28 -11.62
C ALA A 93 27.61 6.94 -10.28
N ARG A 94 27.04 6.41 -9.21
CA ARG A 94 27.47 6.76 -7.86
C ARG A 94 28.31 5.65 -7.18
N GLY A 95 28.18 4.42 -7.67
CA GLY A 95 29.03 3.29 -7.33
C GLY A 95 30.27 3.18 -8.24
N ALA A 96 31.05 2.12 -8.05
CA ALA A 96 32.09 1.77 -8.97
C ALA A 96 31.49 1.29 -10.30
N ALA A 97 31.95 1.82 -11.42
CA ALA A 97 31.51 1.38 -12.75
C ALA A 97 32.63 1.56 -13.79
N ARG A 98 32.64 0.68 -14.81
CA ARG A 98 33.55 0.74 -15.95
C ARG A 98 32.79 0.48 -17.23
N LEU A 99 33.00 1.34 -18.21
CA LEU A 99 32.51 1.16 -19.58
C LEU A 99 33.66 0.74 -20.50
N GLU A 100 33.45 -0.34 -21.24
CA GLU A 100 34.36 -0.85 -22.25
C GLU A 100 33.70 -0.83 -23.64
N ILE A 101 34.47 -0.51 -24.66
CA ILE A 101 34.13 -0.66 -26.07
C ILE A 101 35.17 -1.57 -26.71
N ASP A 102 34.71 -2.69 -27.29
CA ASP A 102 35.56 -3.68 -27.96
C ASP A 102 36.72 -4.17 -27.08
N GLY A 103 36.46 -4.37 -25.77
CA GLY A 103 37.42 -4.82 -24.80
C GLY A 103 38.37 -3.74 -24.25
N LYS A 104 38.24 -2.49 -24.70
CA LYS A 104 39.04 -1.37 -24.19
C LYS A 104 38.25 -0.51 -23.22
N SER A 105 38.74 -0.34 -21.97
CA SER A 105 38.17 0.59 -20.99
C SER A 105 38.27 2.03 -21.49
N ILE A 106 37.12 2.72 -21.51
CA ILE A 106 37.01 4.12 -21.96
C ILE A 106 36.57 5.08 -20.88
N ALA A 107 35.82 4.60 -19.86
CA ALA A 107 35.38 5.43 -18.75
C ALA A 107 35.31 4.60 -17.47
N GLU A 108 35.72 5.18 -16.37
CA GLU A 108 35.66 4.56 -15.04
C GLU A 108 35.12 5.54 -13.99
N ALA A 109 34.14 5.09 -13.20
CA ALA A 109 33.62 5.78 -12.02
C ALA A 109 34.15 5.09 -10.74
N LYS A 110 34.54 5.88 -9.75
CA LYS A 110 34.95 5.39 -8.44
C LYS A 110 33.75 5.42 -7.47
N PRO A 111 33.72 4.53 -6.45
CA PRO A 111 32.66 4.58 -5.47
C PRO A 111 32.62 5.94 -4.76
N GLN A 112 31.43 6.50 -4.62
CA GLN A 112 31.20 7.71 -3.84
C GLN A 112 30.60 7.30 -2.48
N PRO A 113 31.21 7.66 -1.36
CA PRO A 113 30.60 7.44 -0.04
C PRO A 113 29.39 8.36 0.13
N PRO A 114 28.36 7.90 0.83
CA PRO A 114 27.25 8.77 1.19
C PRO A 114 27.70 9.87 2.14
N ASN A 115 27.10 11.04 2.00
CA ASN A 115 27.21 12.09 3.01
C ASN A 115 26.47 11.63 4.28
N THR A 116 27.15 11.57 5.40
CA THR A 116 26.60 11.09 6.67
C THR A 116 26.28 12.22 7.65
N THR A 117 26.76 13.44 7.39
CA THR A 117 26.54 14.58 8.31
C THR A 117 25.13 15.14 8.22
N GLY A 118 24.54 15.13 7.04
CA GLY A 118 23.19 15.59 6.78
C GLY A 118 22.97 17.11 6.89
N ASP A 119 23.98 17.80 7.34
CA ASP A 119 23.95 19.26 7.52
C ASP A 119 24.67 19.99 6.36
N ASP A 120 25.41 19.25 5.53
CA ASP A 120 26.08 19.82 4.38
C ASP A 120 25.10 20.05 3.23
N PRO A 121 25.11 21.22 2.60
CA PRO A 121 24.23 21.52 1.49
C PRO A 121 24.54 20.61 0.28
N VAL A 122 23.49 20.15 -0.39
CA VAL A 122 23.64 19.46 -1.68
C VAL A 122 24.13 20.48 -2.70
N PRO A 123 25.25 20.20 -3.39
CA PRO A 123 25.75 21.11 -4.40
C PRO A 123 24.71 21.25 -5.55
N PRO A 124 24.59 22.45 -6.14
CA PRO A 124 23.73 22.64 -7.30
C PRO A 124 24.16 21.70 -8.44
N PRO A 125 23.20 21.25 -9.27
CA PRO A 125 23.56 20.43 -10.41
C PRO A 125 24.57 21.15 -11.32
N PRO A 126 25.51 20.42 -11.92
CA PRO A 126 26.54 21.03 -12.79
C PRO A 126 25.89 21.76 -13.97
N VAL A 127 26.54 22.82 -14.42
CA VAL A 127 26.11 23.59 -15.59
C VAL A 127 26.00 22.66 -16.78
N ARG A 128 24.89 22.69 -17.49
CA ARG A 128 24.63 21.87 -18.67
C ARG A 128 25.44 22.37 -19.87
N GLU A 129 26.10 21.47 -20.55
CA GLU A 129 26.74 21.77 -21.86
C GLU A 129 25.67 22.03 -22.93
N ASP A 130 24.55 21.35 -22.85
CA ASP A 130 23.37 21.52 -23.68
C ASP A 130 22.16 21.76 -22.77
N SER A 131 21.37 22.78 -23.03
CA SER A 131 20.20 23.14 -22.24
C SER A 131 19.12 22.05 -22.22
N GLN A 132 19.09 21.16 -23.19
CA GLN A 132 18.16 20.04 -23.27
C GLN A 132 18.66 18.80 -22.50
N LEU A 133 19.97 18.72 -22.24
CA LEU A 133 20.55 17.57 -21.54
C LEU A 133 20.18 17.58 -20.06
N ARG A 134 19.62 16.48 -19.56
CA ARG A 134 19.34 16.28 -18.14
C ARG A 134 20.64 16.36 -17.33
N PRO A 135 20.71 17.14 -16.24
CA PRO A 135 21.90 17.16 -15.37
C PRO A 135 22.03 15.86 -14.58
N ALA A 136 23.26 15.49 -14.22
CA ALA A 136 23.47 14.44 -13.22
C ALA A 136 23.02 14.94 -11.84
N GLN A 137 22.35 14.07 -11.09
CA GLN A 137 21.96 14.37 -9.72
C GLN A 137 23.08 13.99 -8.76
N TYR A 138 23.29 14.80 -7.74
CA TYR A 138 24.23 14.46 -6.67
C TYR A 138 23.77 13.15 -5.97
N PRO A 139 24.70 12.25 -5.58
CA PRO A 139 26.15 12.29 -5.71
C PRO A 139 26.71 11.52 -6.91
N HIS A 140 25.96 11.44 -8.02
CA HIS A 140 26.40 10.69 -9.19
C HIS A 140 27.54 11.44 -9.90
N GLN A 141 28.56 10.68 -10.29
CA GLN A 141 29.60 11.17 -11.17
C GLN A 141 29.05 11.22 -12.60
N ASP A 142 29.47 12.22 -13.36
CA ASP A 142 29.12 12.45 -14.75
C ASP A 142 30.41 12.48 -15.57
N ILE A 143 30.79 11.33 -16.15
CA ILE A 143 32.09 11.16 -16.82
C ILE A 143 31.88 11.15 -18.32
N LEU A 144 32.44 12.14 -18.95
CA LEU A 144 32.39 12.31 -20.41
C LEU A 144 33.66 11.77 -21.07
N TYR A 145 33.51 10.95 -22.09
CA TYR A 145 34.61 10.44 -22.90
C TYR A 145 34.32 10.64 -24.41
N ARG A 146 35.34 11.05 -25.16
CA ARG A 146 35.28 11.20 -26.63
C ARG A 146 36.15 10.17 -27.26
N VAL A 147 35.67 9.53 -28.32
CA VAL A 147 36.38 8.49 -29.07
C VAL A 147 35.96 8.50 -30.53
N THR A 148 36.92 8.29 -31.39
CA THR A 148 36.67 8.04 -32.83
C THR A 148 36.53 6.54 -33.03
N LEU A 149 35.37 6.13 -33.58
CA LEU A 149 35.09 4.74 -33.90
C LEU A 149 34.98 4.53 -35.40
N PRO A 150 35.51 3.42 -35.95
CA PRO A 150 35.26 3.02 -37.30
C PRO A 150 33.81 2.60 -37.55
N ALA A 151 33.39 2.48 -38.79
CA ALA A 151 32.11 1.87 -39.11
C ALA A 151 32.17 0.37 -38.81
N GLY A 152 31.16 -0.16 -38.14
CA GLY A 152 31.08 -1.58 -37.82
C GLY A 152 30.26 -1.92 -36.60
N ASN A 153 30.25 -3.20 -36.26
CA ASN A 153 29.63 -3.69 -35.05
C ASN A 153 30.58 -3.48 -33.86
N HIS A 154 30.11 -2.78 -32.84
CA HIS A 154 30.86 -2.51 -31.63
C HIS A 154 30.20 -3.20 -30.44
N LYS A 155 31.02 -3.81 -29.60
CA LYS A 155 30.58 -4.47 -28.37
C LYS A 155 30.80 -3.54 -27.18
N PHE A 156 29.70 -3.25 -26.45
CA PHE A 156 29.70 -2.43 -25.27
C PHE A 156 29.52 -3.31 -24.03
N VAL A 157 30.38 -3.12 -23.05
CA VAL A 157 30.28 -3.82 -21.74
C VAL A 157 30.35 -2.78 -20.64
N LEU A 158 29.29 -2.71 -19.84
CA LEU A 158 29.28 -1.96 -18.58
C LEU A 158 29.40 -2.95 -17.44
N THR A 159 30.40 -2.77 -16.60
CA THR A 159 30.54 -3.48 -15.34
C THR A 159 30.37 -2.49 -14.19
N ALA A 160 29.70 -2.92 -13.11
CA ALA A 160 29.56 -2.13 -11.91
C ALA A 160 29.65 -2.99 -10.67
N VAL A 161 30.13 -2.41 -9.57
CA VAL A 161 30.12 -2.99 -8.23
C VAL A 161 29.32 -2.06 -7.31
N ILE A 162 28.28 -2.60 -6.71
CA ILE A 162 27.28 -1.87 -5.95
C ILE A 162 27.31 -2.36 -4.51
N GLY A 163 27.27 -1.43 -3.56
CA GLY A 163 27.36 -1.76 -2.14
C GLY A 163 28.80 -1.95 -1.64
N GLY A 164 28.90 -2.37 -0.40
CA GLY A 164 30.16 -2.47 0.35
C GLY A 164 30.11 -1.64 1.63
N LYS A 165 31.13 -1.75 2.46
CA LYS A 165 31.19 -1.04 3.74
C LYS A 165 31.17 0.49 3.53
N GLY A 166 30.13 1.15 4.03
CA GLY A 166 29.97 2.59 3.91
C GLY A 166 29.63 3.09 2.51
N LEU A 167 29.12 2.22 1.62
CA LEU A 167 28.69 2.57 0.26
C LEU A 167 27.20 2.31 0.07
N TYR A 168 26.63 2.96 -0.96
CA TYR A 168 25.21 2.80 -1.29
C TYR A 168 24.89 1.36 -1.74
N PRO A 169 23.88 0.71 -1.14
CA PRO A 169 23.50 -0.67 -1.48
C PRO A 169 22.66 -0.79 -2.76
N THR A 170 22.31 0.34 -3.40
CA THR A 170 21.51 0.39 -4.61
C THR A 170 22.25 1.11 -5.74
N PRO A 171 21.96 0.80 -7.02
CA PRO A 171 22.70 1.39 -8.15
C PRO A 171 22.53 2.92 -8.24
N GLY A 172 21.40 3.48 -7.81
CA GLY A 172 21.04 4.85 -8.14
C GLY A 172 20.80 5.01 -9.64
N GLU A 173 21.24 6.12 -10.21
CA GLU A 173 21.34 6.27 -11.67
C GLU A 173 22.67 5.66 -12.15
N LEU A 174 22.64 4.44 -12.62
CA LEU A 174 23.75 3.82 -13.34
C LEU A 174 23.38 3.82 -14.82
N SER A 175 23.94 4.75 -15.60
CA SER A 175 23.54 4.90 -16.99
C SER A 175 24.72 5.21 -17.92
N VAL A 176 24.55 4.82 -19.20
CA VAL A 176 25.45 5.21 -20.28
C VAL A 176 24.61 5.85 -21.39
N SER A 177 24.98 7.07 -21.77
CA SER A 177 24.46 7.73 -22.95
C SER A 177 25.55 7.97 -23.99
N PHE A 178 25.16 8.18 -25.23
CA PHE A 178 26.08 8.47 -26.30
C PHE A 178 25.45 9.34 -27.41
N ALA A 179 26.26 10.01 -28.16
CA ALA A 179 25.90 10.70 -29.38
C ALA A 179 27.14 10.89 -30.30
N GLN A 180 26.92 11.06 -31.59
CA GLN A 180 27.94 11.70 -32.45
C GLN A 180 28.07 13.18 -32.05
N ILE A 181 29.26 13.74 -32.20
CA ILE A 181 29.50 15.14 -31.88
C ILE A 181 28.50 16.04 -32.63
N GLY A 182 27.88 16.97 -31.90
CA GLY A 182 26.84 17.87 -32.40
C GLY A 182 25.42 17.33 -32.36
N GLN A 183 25.20 16.10 -31.91
CA GLN A 183 23.88 15.53 -31.72
C GLN A 183 23.51 15.45 -30.23
N LEU A 184 22.20 15.43 -29.91
CA LEU A 184 21.68 15.22 -28.57
C LEU A 184 21.96 13.78 -28.11
N GLU A 185 22.44 13.63 -26.88
CA GLU A 185 22.71 12.32 -26.29
C GLU A 185 21.46 11.52 -26.04
N ARG A 186 21.54 10.21 -26.35
CA ARG A 186 20.54 9.20 -26.00
C ARG A 186 21.16 8.08 -25.19
N LEU A 187 20.34 7.36 -24.43
CA LEU A 187 20.79 6.18 -23.72
C LEU A 187 21.37 5.16 -24.71
N LEU A 188 22.47 4.50 -24.31
CA LEU A 188 23.05 3.43 -25.10
C LEU A 188 22.08 2.24 -25.12
N GLY A 189 21.74 1.79 -26.33
CA GLY A 189 20.75 0.74 -26.54
C GLY A 189 20.26 0.72 -27.99
N PRO A 190 19.06 0.15 -28.24
CA PRO A 190 18.49 0.15 -29.59
C PRO A 190 18.20 1.56 -30.11
N PRO A 191 17.96 1.72 -31.42
CA PRO A 191 17.66 3.04 -32.02
C PRO A 191 16.46 3.77 -31.36
N THR A 192 15.59 3.04 -30.71
CA THR A 192 14.44 3.56 -29.98
C THR A 192 14.74 3.97 -28.52
N ALA A 193 15.99 3.82 -28.07
CA ALA A 193 16.38 4.24 -26.73
C ALA A 193 16.16 5.75 -26.55
N PRO A 194 15.68 6.21 -25.39
CA PRO A 194 15.30 7.59 -25.16
C PRO A 194 16.52 8.54 -25.19
N PHE A 195 16.27 9.80 -25.55
CA PHE A 195 17.24 10.87 -25.35
C PHE A 195 17.43 11.14 -23.85
N LEU A 196 18.61 11.63 -23.45
CA LEU A 196 18.92 11.96 -22.06
C LEU A 196 18.38 13.36 -21.69
N THR A 197 17.10 13.58 -21.90
CA THR A 197 16.35 14.76 -21.47
C THR A 197 15.55 14.45 -20.20
N ASP A 198 15.11 15.48 -19.46
CA ASP A 198 14.31 15.30 -18.26
C ASP A 198 13.02 14.51 -18.55
N ASP A 199 12.24 14.92 -19.56
CA ASP A 199 10.95 14.30 -19.88
C ASP A 199 11.05 12.84 -20.38
N GLU A 200 12.08 12.53 -21.18
CA GLU A 200 12.26 11.16 -21.68
C GLU A 200 12.84 10.23 -20.61
N TRP A 201 13.70 10.75 -19.76
CA TRP A 201 14.20 10.03 -18.62
C TRP A 201 13.06 9.66 -17.63
N ASP A 202 12.20 10.61 -17.28
CA ASP A 202 11.09 10.34 -16.37
C ASP A 202 10.13 9.28 -16.93
N ARG A 203 9.81 9.39 -18.23
CA ARG A 203 9.01 8.36 -18.92
C ARG A 203 9.69 6.99 -18.92
N TYR A 204 11.00 6.96 -19.15
CA TYR A 204 11.80 5.74 -19.13
C TYR A 204 11.78 5.09 -17.74
N VAL A 205 12.05 5.85 -16.68
CA VAL A 205 12.06 5.37 -15.29
C VAL A 205 10.70 4.79 -14.89
N ILE A 206 9.61 5.48 -15.24
CA ILE A 206 8.25 5.00 -14.98
C ILE A 206 8.00 3.65 -15.71
N ALA A 207 8.36 3.55 -16.97
CA ALA A 207 8.16 2.33 -17.77
C ALA A 207 9.02 1.17 -17.26
N VAL A 208 10.27 1.40 -16.91
CA VAL A 208 11.18 0.38 -16.35
C VAL A 208 10.72 -0.10 -14.98
N ASN A 209 10.33 0.81 -14.11
CA ASN A 209 9.80 0.43 -12.79
C ASN A 209 8.54 -0.43 -12.93
N LYS A 210 7.61 -0.05 -13.79
CA LYS A 210 6.41 -0.88 -14.08
C LYS A 210 6.76 -2.28 -14.60
N LYS A 211 7.77 -2.37 -15.48
CA LYS A 211 8.28 -3.66 -15.99
C LYS A 211 8.86 -4.52 -14.85
N HIS A 212 9.68 -3.91 -13.98
CA HIS A 212 10.26 -4.61 -12.83
C HIS A 212 9.20 -5.06 -11.84
N ASP A 213 8.21 -4.21 -11.53
CA ASP A 213 7.11 -4.57 -10.63
C ASP A 213 6.33 -5.79 -11.15
N ALA A 214 6.02 -5.81 -12.45
CA ALA A 214 5.34 -6.95 -13.06
C ALA A 214 6.21 -8.23 -13.01
N ALA A 215 7.51 -8.11 -13.27
CA ALA A 215 8.45 -9.23 -13.22
C ALA A 215 8.66 -9.74 -11.79
N ASP A 216 8.72 -8.84 -10.80
CA ASP A 216 8.87 -9.19 -9.39
C ASP A 216 7.63 -9.92 -8.84
N ILE A 217 6.42 -9.56 -9.28
CA ILE A 217 5.20 -10.33 -8.98
C ILE A 217 5.33 -11.79 -9.46
N VAL A 218 5.80 -11.98 -10.69
CA VAL A 218 6.00 -13.33 -11.25
C VAL A 218 7.07 -14.10 -10.47
N ARG A 219 8.22 -13.47 -10.17
CA ARG A 219 9.30 -14.08 -9.38
C ARG A 219 8.83 -14.48 -7.99
N ARG A 220 8.10 -13.61 -7.30
CA ARG A 220 7.55 -13.87 -5.97
C ARG A 220 6.62 -15.07 -6.00
N ARG A 221 5.70 -15.11 -6.96
CA ARG A 221 4.75 -16.24 -7.10
C ARG A 221 5.45 -17.55 -7.42
N LEU A 222 6.48 -17.53 -8.27
CA LEU A 222 7.29 -18.72 -8.56
C LEU A 222 8.05 -19.21 -7.31
N ALA A 223 8.66 -18.30 -6.56
CA ALA A 223 9.33 -18.63 -5.30
C ALA A 223 8.37 -19.19 -4.25
N SER A 224 7.09 -18.82 -4.31
CA SER A 224 6.03 -19.25 -3.39
C SER A 224 5.52 -20.67 -3.65
N VAL A 225 5.81 -21.29 -4.79
CA VAL A 225 5.16 -22.55 -5.23
C VAL A 225 5.37 -23.70 -4.23
N ALA A 226 6.59 -23.91 -3.79
CA ALA A 226 6.92 -25.00 -2.87
C ALA A 226 6.24 -24.79 -1.50
N VAL A 227 6.42 -23.63 -0.90
CA VAL A 227 5.84 -23.31 0.40
C VAL A 227 4.30 -23.28 0.35
N ALA A 228 3.71 -22.85 -0.75
CA ALA A 228 2.26 -22.91 -0.94
C ALA A 228 1.72 -24.34 -0.97
N ALA A 229 2.48 -25.28 -1.57
CA ALA A 229 2.12 -26.68 -1.57
C ALA A 229 2.15 -27.31 -0.16
N GLU A 230 3.13 -26.95 0.65
CA GLU A 230 3.23 -27.42 2.03
C GLU A 230 2.08 -26.90 2.91
N TRP A 231 1.76 -25.61 2.81
CA TRP A 231 0.60 -25.04 3.49
C TRP A 231 -0.70 -25.68 3.03
N LYS A 232 -0.85 -25.98 1.75
CA LYS A 232 -2.01 -26.71 1.23
C LYS A 232 -2.14 -28.09 1.88
N THR A 233 -1.06 -28.85 1.97
CA THR A 233 -1.05 -30.18 2.64
C THR A 233 -1.46 -30.05 4.11
N ARG A 234 -0.94 -29.03 4.82
CA ARG A 234 -1.34 -28.72 6.20
C ARG A 234 -2.85 -28.45 6.29
N HIS A 235 -3.39 -27.64 5.40
CA HIS A 235 -4.84 -27.31 5.39
C HIS A 235 -5.70 -28.53 5.06
N GLU A 236 -5.26 -29.42 4.17
CA GLU A 236 -5.97 -30.65 3.85
C GLU A 236 -6.05 -31.56 5.09
N THR A 237 -4.97 -31.67 5.85
CA THR A 237 -4.94 -32.41 7.12
C THR A 237 -5.86 -31.80 8.17
N ILE A 238 -5.77 -30.49 8.38
CA ILE A 238 -6.65 -29.78 9.33
C ILE A 238 -8.12 -29.94 8.95
N ARG A 239 -8.45 -29.82 7.67
CA ARG A 239 -9.81 -30.00 7.17
C ARG A 239 -10.32 -31.42 7.45
N ALA A 240 -9.48 -32.44 7.18
CA ALA A 240 -9.85 -33.83 7.42
C ALA A 240 -10.14 -34.10 8.91
N GLU A 241 -9.36 -33.52 9.83
CA GLU A 241 -9.62 -33.64 11.28
C GLU A 241 -10.87 -32.86 11.70
N LEU A 242 -11.03 -31.63 11.21
CA LEU A 242 -12.18 -30.81 11.56
C LEU A 242 -13.51 -31.42 11.09
N LEU A 243 -13.51 -32.11 9.94
CA LEU A 243 -14.71 -32.78 9.42
C LEU A 243 -15.15 -34.00 10.26
N LYS A 244 -14.31 -34.51 11.15
CA LYS A 244 -14.69 -35.55 12.14
C LYS A 244 -15.53 -34.99 13.28
N THR A 245 -15.52 -33.68 13.50
CA THR A 245 -16.32 -33.02 14.53
C THR A 245 -17.64 -32.51 13.94
N PRO A 246 -18.75 -32.54 14.68
CA PRO A 246 -20.03 -32.03 14.21
C PRO A 246 -19.92 -30.56 13.85
N ALA A 247 -20.52 -30.16 12.71
CA ALA A 247 -20.70 -28.77 12.36
C ALA A 247 -21.78 -28.12 13.24
N PRO A 248 -21.71 -26.78 13.47
CA PRO A 248 -22.82 -26.06 14.09
C PRO A 248 -24.12 -26.30 13.33
N LEU A 249 -25.21 -26.57 14.05
CA LEU A 249 -26.50 -26.81 13.44
C LEU A 249 -27.05 -25.53 12.83
N VAL A 250 -27.30 -25.52 11.52
CA VAL A 250 -27.90 -24.39 10.83
C VAL A 250 -29.41 -24.37 11.17
N PRO A 251 -29.95 -23.30 11.74
CA PRO A 251 -31.35 -23.25 12.16
C PRO A 251 -32.30 -23.23 10.96
N ALA A 252 -33.45 -23.91 11.13
CA ALA A 252 -34.57 -23.79 10.18
C ALA A 252 -35.41 -22.57 10.59
N LEU A 253 -35.75 -21.74 9.59
CA LEU A 253 -36.65 -20.60 9.81
C LEU A 253 -38.10 -21.07 9.83
N LYS A 254 -38.90 -20.47 10.71
CA LYS A 254 -40.37 -20.71 10.83
C LYS A 254 -41.12 -19.75 9.92
N SER A 255 -40.58 -18.59 9.60
CA SER A 255 -41.14 -17.55 8.78
C SER A 255 -40.65 -17.63 7.30
N ALA A 256 -41.34 -16.91 6.40
CA ALA A 256 -40.93 -16.77 5.01
C ALA A 256 -39.84 -15.70 4.77
N LEU A 257 -38.91 -15.49 5.76
CA LEU A 257 -37.80 -14.58 5.57
C LEU A 257 -36.93 -15.03 4.40
N PRO A 258 -36.55 -14.11 3.50
CA PRO A 258 -35.72 -14.47 2.37
C PRO A 258 -34.32 -14.89 2.83
N VAL A 259 -33.84 -16.01 2.30
CA VAL A 259 -32.54 -16.61 2.61
C VAL A 259 -31.72 -16.73 1.34
N ASN A 260 -30.49 -16.26 1.36
CA ASN A 260 -29.54 -16.50 0.29
C ASN A 260 -28.43 -17.49 0.69
N ASN A 261 -28.04 -17.48 1.97
CA ASN A 261 -27.10 -18.45 2.55
C ASN A 261 -27.38 -18.68 4.04
N ASP A 262 -26.52 -19.49 4.69
CA ASP A 262 -26.73 -19.89 6.07
C ASP A 262 -26.59 -18.72 7.07
N ILE A 263 -25.84 -17.65 6.74
CA ILE A 263 -25.80 -16.43 7.57
C ILE A 263 -27.24 -15.91 7.79
N ASP A 264 -28.02 -15.86 6.73
CA ASP A 264 -29.41 -15.38 6.80
C ASP A 264 -30.30 -16.27 7.69
N ARG A 265 -30.00 -17.58 7.75
CA ARG A 265 -30.73 -18.51 8.63
C ARG A 265 -30.43 -18.24 10.10
N PHE A 266 -29.14 -18.11 10.46
CA PHE A 266 -28.74 -17.81 11.84
C PHE A 266 -29.30 -16.46 12.33
N ILE A 267 -29.16 -15.43 11.49
CA ILE A 267 -29.67 -14.09 11.81
C ILE A 267 -31.20 -14.09 11.86
N GLY A 268 -31.86 -14.74 10.88
CA GLY A 268 -33.31 -14.83 10.80
C GLY A 268 -33.93 -15.56 12.00
N ALA A 269 -33.31 -16.66 12.42
CA ALA A 269 -33.80 -17.41 13.62
C ALA A 269 -33.78 -16.55 14.89
N LYS A 270 -32.74 -15.71 15.09
CA LYS A 270 -32.71 -14.78 16.20
C LYS A 270 -33.74 -13.66 16.06
N MET A 271 -33.92 -13.12 14.86
CA MET A 271 -34.96 -12.11 14.59
C MET A 271 -36.37 -12.67 14.87
N GLU A 272 -36.63 -13.94 14.47
CA GLU A 272 -37.91 -14.62 14.80
C GLU A 272 -38.15 -14.75 16.31
N THR A 273 -37.09 -15.12 17.06
CA THR A 273 -37.16 -15.24 18.52
C THR A 273 -37.48 -13.91 19.19
N GLU A 274 -36.92 -12.83 18.67
CA GLU A 274 -37.09 -11.48 19.21
C GLU A 274 -38.24 -10.70 18.56
N ALA A 275 -39.00 -11.34 17.64
CA ALA A 275 -40.11 -10.73 16.87
C ALA A 275 -39.75 -9.43 16.14
N VAL A 276 -38.55 -9.37 15.57
CA VAL A 276 -38.01 -8.18 14.85
C VAL A 276 -37.97 -8.46 13.37
N GLN A 277 -38.33 -7.44 12.57
CA GLN A 277 -38.28 -7.53 11.11
C GLN A 277 -36.97 -6.94 10.56
N PRO A 278 -36.40 -7.56 9.53
CA PRO A 278 -35.23 -7.01 8.85
C PRO A 278 -35.58 -5.79 7.99
N THR A 279 -34.58 -4.93 7.71
CA THR A 279 -34.76 -3.84 6.75
C THR A 279 -34.90 -4.38 5.30
N ALA A 280 -35.46 -3.57 4.40
CA ALA A 280 -35.58 -3.91 2.99
C ALA A 280 -34.19 -4.06 2.32
N LEU A 281 -34.15 -4.78 1.19
CA LEU A 281 -32.95 -4.85 0.38
C LEU A 281 -32.65 -3.49 -0.27
N THR A 282 -31.37 -3.19 -0.48
CA THR A 282 -30.90 -2.04 -1.26
C THR A 282 -31.22 -2.22 -2.75
N THR A 283 -31.30 -1.11 -3.46
CA THR A 283 -31.28 -1.13 -4.94
C THR A 283 -29.97 -1.74 -5.45
N ASP A 284 -29.95 -2.11 -6.70
CA ASP A 284 -28.77 -2.72 -7.34
C ASP A 284 -27.56 -1.77 -7.36
N LEU A 285 -27.77 -0.47 -7.56
CA LEU A 285 -26.69 0.50 -7.60
C LEU A 285 -26.18 0.86 -6.19
N GLU A 286 -27.05 0.96 -5.20
CA GLU A 286 -26.62 1.08 -3.78
C GLU A 286 -25.80 -0.13 -3.35
N PHE A 287 -26.25 -1.35 -3.73
CA PHE A 287 -25.48 -2.57 -3.47
C PHE A 287 -24.10 -2.52 -4.14
N LEU A 288 -24.03 -2.18 -5.44
CA LEU A 288 -22.76 -2.13 -6.16
C LEU A 288 -21.80 -1.11 -5.54
N ARG A 289 -22.30 0.09 -5.20
CA ARG A 289 -21.49 1.14 -4.57
C ARG A 289 -20.94 0.68 -3.21
N ARG A 290 -21.78 0.09 -2.35
CA ARG A 290 -21.34 -0.49 -1.07
C ARG A 290 -20.29 -1.57 -1.28
N LEU A 291 -20.57 -2.51 -2.17
CA LEU A 291 -19.69 -3.63 -2.47
C LEU A 291 -18.31 -3.16 -2.96
N SER A 292 -18.26 -2.16 -3.85
CA SER A 292 -17.01 -1.59 -4.33
C SER A 292 -16.24 -0.91 -3.21
N LEU A 293 -16.89 -0.06 -2.41
CA LEU A 293 -16.24 0.59 -1.27
C LEU A 293 -15.72 -0.42 -0.24
N ASP A 294 -16.48 -1.47 0.06
CA ASP A 294 -16.10 -2.47 1.06
C ASP A 294 -15.02 -3.44 0.58
N ALA A 295 -14.99 -3.76 -0.71
CA ALA A 295 -14.05 -4.71 -1.25
C ALA A 295 -12.79 -4.05 -1.80
N THR A 296 -12.91 -2.89 -2.47
CA THR A 296 -11.80 -2.25 -3.19
C THR A 296 -11.40 -0.87 -2.65
N GLY A 297 -12.19 -0.34 -1.71
CA GLY A 297 -11.92 0.94 -1.07
C GLY A 297 -12.26 2.17 -1.91
N VAL A 298 -12.90 2.01 -3.06
CA VAL A 298 -13.29 3.11 -3.95
C VAL A 298 -14.70 2.92 -4.50
N ILE A 299 -15.31 4.01 -4.96
CA ILE A 299 -16.55 3.96 -5.70
C ILE A 299 -16.40 3.20 -7.04
N PRO A 300 -17.45 2.58 -7.59
CA PRO A 300 -17.35 1.92 -8.88
C PRO A 300 -17.23 2.95 -10.02
N THR A 301 -16.43 2.63 -11.02
CA THR A 301 -16.31 3.42 -12.24
C THR A 301 -17.60 3.30 -13.11
N PRO A 302 -17.87 4.27 -13.99
CA PRO A 302 -18.98 4.15 -14.94
C PRO A 302 -18.92 2.89 -15.82
N ALA A 303 -17.72 2.40 -16.15
CA ALA A 303 -17.55 1.16 -16.91
C ALA A 303 -17.98 -0.08 -16.09
N GLU A 304 -17.61 -0.15 -14.83
CA GLU A 304 -18.02 -1.23 -13.91
C GLU A 304 -19.54 -1.19 -13.66
N ILE A 305 -20.13 0.01 -13.52
CA ILE A 305 -21.59 0.15 -13.38
C ILE A 305 -22.28 -0.39 -14.63
N ARG A 306 -21.83 -0.01 -15.82
CA ARG A 306 -22.40 -0.52 -17.09
C ARG A 306 -22.25 -2.03 -17.24
N ALA A 307 -21.07 -2.57 -16.91
CA ALA A 307 -20.84 -4.01 -16.92
C ALA A 307 -21.74 -4.76 -15.93
N TYR A 308 -21.97 -4.18 -14.74
CA TYR A 308 -22.90 -4.73 -13.77
C TYR A 308 -24.36 -4.74 -14.27
N LEU A 309 -24.81 -3.63 -14.84
CA LEU A 309 -26.19 -3.51 -15.36
C LEU A 309 -26.42 -4.38 -16.59
N ALA A 310 -25.39 -4.69 -17.38
CA ALA A 310 -25.46 -5.62 -18.51
C ALA A 310 -25.62 -7.09 -18.09
N ASP A 311 -25.24 -7.44 -16.86
CA ASP A 311 -25.47 -8.78 -16.33
C ASP A 311 -26.96 -9.05 -16.07
N ALA A 312 -27.41 -10.32 -16.25
CA ALA A 312 -28.78 -10.72 -15.97
C ALA A 312 -29.16 -10.43 -14.49
N PRO A 313 -30.34 -9.85 -14.20
CA PRO A 313 -30.73 -9.41 -12.86
C PRO A 313 -30.56 -10.46 -11.75
N LYS A 314 -30.87 -11.73 -12.06
CA LYS A 314 -30.75 -12.83 -11.08
C LYS A 314 -29.31 -13.18 -10.69
N THR A 315 -28.32 -12.86 -11.50
CA THR A 315 -26.93 -13.27 -11.28
C THR A 315 -25.96 -12.09 -11.10
N ARG A 316 -26.41 -10.86 -11.38
CA ARG A 316 -25.51 -9.68 -11.40
C ARG A 316 -24.79 -9.42 -10.07
N ARG A 317 -25.50 -9.60 -8.94
CA ARG A 317 -24.90 -9.40 -7.61
C ARG A 317 -23.82 -10.45 -7.34
N ALA A 318 -24.07 -11.71 -7.61
CA ALA A 318 -23.07 -12.78 -7.46
C ALA A 318 -21.83 -12.55 -8.35
N LYS A 319 -22.05 -12.18 -9.62
CA LYS A 319 -20.95 -11.86 -10.53
C LYS A 319 -20.16 -10.62 -10.10
N ALA A 320 -20.82 -9.60 -9.56
CA ALA A 320 -20.15 -8.42 -9.01
C ALA A 320 -19.25 -8.78 -7.83
N ILE A 321 -19.72 -9.63 -6.91
CA ILE A 321 -18.92 -10.13 -5.80
C ILE A 321 -17.64 -10.79 -6.29
N GLU A 322 -17.72 -11.68 -7.27
CA GLU A 322 -16.53 -12.34 -7.81
C GLU A 322 -15.58 -11.35 -8.49
N ARG A 323 -16.10 -10.34 -9.22
CA ARG A 323 -15.27 -9.30 -9.86
C ARG A 323 -14.49 -8.47 -8.82
N VAL A 324 -15.12 -8.02 -7.76
CA VAL A 324 -14.43 -7.21 -6.73
C VAL A 324 -13.43 -8.03 -5.92
N LEU A 325 -13.73 -9.31 -5.63
CA LEU A 325 -12.80 -10.22 -4.94
C LEU A 325 -11.58 -10.58 -5.82
N ALA A 326 -11.72 -10.53 -7.14
CA ALA A 326 -10.62 -10.73 -8.09
C ALA A 326 -9.84 -9.44 -8.40
N SER A 327 -10.36 -8.27 -8.00
CA SER A 327 -9.76 -6.96 -8.26
C SER A 327 -8.46 -6.75 -7.47
N SER A 328 -7.50 -6.02 -8.05
CA SER A 328 -6.30 -5.54 -7.33
C SER A 328 -6.66 -4.60 -6.17
N GLY A 329 -7.75 -3.85 -6.27
CA GLY A 329 -8.26 -2.99 -5.21
C GLY A 329 -8.58 -3.72 -3.90
N TRP A 330 -8.80 -5.04 -3.94
CA TRP A 330 -8.95 -5.86 -2.75
C TRP A 330 -7.76 -5.73 -1.79
N ALA A 331 -6.54 -5.85 -2.32
CA ALA A 331 -5.34 -5.71 -1.52
C ALA A 331 -5.15 -4.29 -1.00
N ASP A 332 -5.37 -3.28 -1.85
CA ASP A 332 -5.29 -1.86 -1.46
C ASP A 332 -6.15 -1.56 -0.24
N HIS A 333 -7.39 -2.06 -0.23
CA HIS A 333 -8.34 -1.77 0.85
C HIS A 333 -8.01 -2.48 2.16
N TRP A 334 -7.39 -3.68 2.12
CA TRP A 334 -7.00 -4.41 3.33
C TRP A 334 -5.73 -3.86 3.99
N VAL A 335 -4.83 -3.21 3.23
CA VAL A 335 -3.58 -2.67 3.80
C VAL A 335 -3.85 -1.65 4.89
N ALA A 336 -4.68 -0.64 4.62
CA ALA A 336 -4.98 0.42 5.60
C ALA A 336 -5.52 -0.15 6.93
N TYR A 337 -6.35 -1.18 6.86
CA TYR A 337 -6.89 -1.85 8.04
C TYR A 337 -5.79 -2.55 8.86
N TRP A 338 -4.94 -3.34 8.19
CA TRP A 338 -3.89 -4.08 8.89
C TRP A 338 -2.73 -3.20 9.35
N GLN A 339 -2.50 -2.06 8.70
CA GLN A 339 -1.59 -1.04 9.20
C GLN A 339 -2.01 -0.55 10.61
N ASP A 340 -3.30 -0.36 10.83
CA ASP A 340 -3.83 0.07 12.13
C ASP A 340 -3.83 -1.05 13.18
N VAL A 341 -4.28 -2.25 12.79
CA VAL A 341 -4.32 -3.43 13.67
C VAL A 341 -2.94 -3.88 14.13
N LEU A 342 -1.94 -3.77 13.24
CA LEU A 342 -0.55 -4.17 13.52
C LEU A 342 0.32 -2.98 13.98
N ALA A 343 -0.26 -1.82 14.18
CA ALA A 343 0.44 -0.60 14.60
C ALA A 343 1.65 -0.29 13.70
N GLU A 344 1.46 -0.37 12.37
CA GLU A 344 2.52 -0.07 11.43
C GLU A 344 2.85 1.42 11.52
N ASN A 345 3.92 1.72 12.26
CA ASN A 345 4.37 3.07 12.55
C ASN A 345 5.77 3.30 11.96
N PRO A 346 5.88 3.96 10.83
CA PRO A 346 7.16 4.36 10.27
C PRO A 346 7.72 5.62 10.91
N GLY A 347 7.00 6.23 11.86
CA GLY A 347 7.42 7.42 12.59
C GLY A 347 8.66 7.18 13.45
N ILE A 348 9.49 8.18 13.59
CA ILE A 348 10.91 8.03 13.72
C ILE A 348 11.48 8.90 14.82
N LEU A 349 12.21 8.31 15.73
CA LEU A 349 13.09 9.03 16.64
C LEU A 349 14.58 8.92 16.27
N LYS A 350 14.98 7.85 15.56
CA LYS A 350 16.36 7.67 15.11
C LYS A 350 16.39 7.00 13.74
N PRO A 351 17.17 7.47 12.77
CA PRO A 351 17.25 6.91 11.44
C PRO A 351 17.52 5.40 11.38
N ASP A 352 18.38 4.90 12.26
CA ASP A 352 18.76 3.49 12.36
C ASP A 352 17.71 2.59 13.04
N LEU A 353 16.67 3.16 13.62
CA LEU A 353 15.56 2.42 14.23
C LEU A 353 14.30 2.38 13.33
N ASN A 354 14.38 2.94 12.16
CA ASN A 354 13.24 3.35 11.38
C ASN A 354 12.84 2.48 10.24
N ASN A 355 13.39 1.34 10.16
CA ASN A 355 13.04 0.43 9.09
C ASN A 355 11.77 -0.34 9.42
N THR A 356 10.70 0.35 9.73
CA THR A 356 9.39 -0.26 9.51
C THR A 356 9.15 -0.43 8.03
N GLY A 357 9.99 0.22 7.24
CA GLY A 357 10.17 0.04 5.84
C GLY A 357 8.91 -0.30 5.08
N PRO A 358 9.04 -1.00 4.00
CA PRO A 358 7.92 -1.46 3.19
C PRO A 358 7.13 -2.64 3.81
N PHE A 359 6.96 -2.72 5.11
CA PHE A 359 6.11 -3.68 5.79
C PHE A 359 4.67 -3.64 5.25
N ARG A 360 4.13 -2.45 4.97
CA ARG A 360 2.86 -2.26 4.28
C ARG A 360 2.83 -2.89 2.89
N TRP A 361 3.94 -2.87 2.17
CA TRP A 361 4.02 -3.48 0.84
C TRP A 361 3.92 -5.00 0.92
N TRP A 362 4.48 -5.62 1.95
CA TRP A 362 4.30 -7.04 2.20
C TRP A 362 2.85 -7.36 2.58
N ILE A 363 2.18 -6.54 3.40
CA ILE A 363 0.73 -6.70 3.67
C ILE A 363 -0.03 -6.67 2.34
N HIS A 364 0.21 -5.67 1.50
CA HIS A 364 -0.43 -5.56 0.18
C HIS A 364 -0.18 -6.80 -0.68
N GLN A 365 1.07 -7.24 -0.79
CA GLN A 365 1.46 -8.42 -1.57
C GLN A 365 0.78 -9.70 -1.07
N SER A 366 0.66 -9.86 0.23
CA SER A 366 0.00 -11.01 0.86
C SER A 366 -1.48 -11.09 0.47
N PHE A 367 -2.20 -9.96 0.51
CA PHE A 367 -3.60 -9.90 0.09
C PHE A 367 -3.77 -9.98 -1.43
N ALA A 368 -2.85 -9.43 -2.23
CA ALA A 368 -2.86 -9.51 -3.68
C ALA A 368 -2.63 -10.94 -4.19
N ASP A 369 -1.75 -11.69 -3.53
CA ASP A 369 -1.47 -13.09 -3.87
C ASP A 369 -2.44 -14.07 -3.20
N GLY A 370 -3.30 -13.58 -2.28
CA GLY A 370 -4.30 -14.39 -1.59
C GLY A 370 -3.66 -15.48 -0.72
N ILE A 371 -2.55 -15.16 -0.03
CA ILE A 371 -1.93 -16.14 0.87
C ILE A 371 -2.88 -16.47 2.03
N PRO A 372 -2.93 -17.74 2.48
CA PRO A 372 -3.71 -18.15 3.63
C PRO A 372 -3.39 -17.31 4.87
N PHE A 373 -4.41 -16.94 5.64
CA PHE A 373 -4.21 -15.99 6.72
C PHE A 373 -3.40 -16.53 7.90
N ASP A 374 -3.40 -17.84 8.12
CA ASP A 374 -2.51 -18.51 9.09
C ASP A 374 -1.04 -18.44 8.63
N ARG A 375 -0.78 -18.58 7.32
CA ARG A 375 0.54 -18.34 6.74
C ARG A 375 0.96 -16.87 6.90
N PHE A 376 0.06 -15.91 6.67
CA PHE A 376 0.33 -14.49 6.91
C PHE A 376 0.81 -14.24 8.35
N VAL A 377 0.15 -14.85 9.35
CA VAL A 377 0.55 -14.72 10.76
C VAL A 377 1.91 -15.37 11.03
N ALA A 378 2.16 -16.55 10.48
CA ALA A 378 3.46 -17.23 10.64
C ALA A 378 4.61 -16.42 10.02
N GLU A 379 4.44 -15.92 8.81
CA GLU A 379 5.43 -15.06 8.16
C GLU A 379 5.64 -13.74 8.91
N LEU A 380 4.58 -13.06 9.39
CA LEU A 380 4.70 -11.85 10.20
C LEU A 380 5.56 -12.07 11.43
N LEU A 381 5.32 -13.18 12.15
CA LEU A 381 6.01 -13.50 13.39
C LEU A 381 7.43 -14.01 13.16
N SER A 382 7.77 -14.52 11.99
CA SER A 382 9.14 -14.83 11.63
C SER A 382 10.03 -13.59 11.64
N MET A 383 9.46 -12.40 11.33
CA MET A 383 10.17 -11.14 11.21
C MET A 383 11.36 -11.22 10.25
N GLU A 384 11.25 -12.07 9.22
CA GLU A 384 12.25 -12.23 8.18
C GLU A 384 11.99 -11.30 6.99
N GLY A 385 13.03 -11.00 6.22
CA GLY A 385 12.91 -10.17 5.02
C GLY A 385 14.17 -9.39 4.72
N SER A 386 14.00 -8.36 3.88
CA SER A 386 15.07 -7.47 3.44
C SER A 386 15.17 -6.23 4.32
N ALA A 387 16.39 -5.83 4.69
CA ALA A 387 16.63 -4.57 5.39
C ALA A 387 16.27 -3.34 4.52
N TYR A 388 16.29 -3.49 3.18
CA TYR A 388 16.05 -2.39 2.24
C TYR A 388 14.69 -2.47 1.55
N GLN A 389 14.18 -3.68 1.31
CA GLN A 389 12.92 -3.90 0.60
C GLN A 389 11.79 -4.37 1.54
N GLY A 390 12.08 -4.54 2.82
CA GLY A 390 11.14 -4.87 3.86
C GLY A 390 10.70 -6.32 3.89
N GLY A 391 9.40 -6.55 3.84
CA GLY A 391 8.78 -7.80 4.19
C GLY A 391 8.41 -7.84 5.67
N PRO A 392 8.15 -9.01 6.28
CA PRO A 392 7.87 -9.17 7.72
C PRO A 392 8.97 -8.60 8.64
N ALA A 393 10.22 -8.47 8.15
CA ALA A 393 11.30 -7.80 8.86
C ALA A 393 10.93 -6.36 9.29
N GLY A 394 10.07 -5.68 8.53
CA GLY A 394 9.54 -4.38 8.92
C GLY A 394 8.77 -4.42 10.24
N PHE A 395 8.05 -5.49 10.55
CA PHE A 395 7.37 -5.66 11.83
C PHE A 395 8.34 -5.75 13.00
N ALA A 396 9.55 -6.27 12.80
CA ALA A 396 10.60 -6.29 13.82
C ALA A 396 11.00 -4.89 14.30
N GLN A 397 10.86 -3.89 13.42
CA GLN A 397 11.26 -2.50 13.65
C GLN A 397 10.09 -1.58 14.04
N ALA A 398 8.84 -2.09 13.97
CA ALA A 398 7.61 -1.30 13.95
C ALA A 398 7.26 -0.55 15.23
N THR A 399 8.03 -0.68 16.31
CA THR A 399 7.69 -0.05 17.57
C THR A 399 8.87 0.73 18.15
N LEU A 400 8.66 2.01 18.28
CA LEU A 400 9.55 2.90 19.01
C LEU A 400 9.18 2.91 20.48
N ASN A 401 9.74 2.04 21.25
CA ASN A 401 9.66 2.13 22.69
C ASN A 401 10.85 1.43 23.35
N ASP A 402 10.97 1.60 24.64
CA ASP A 402 12.02 1.06 25.48
C ASP A 402 12.01 -0.47 25.62
N ALA A 403 10.87 -1.10 25.27
CA ALA A 403 10.69 -2.54 25.27
C ALA A 403 10.03 -3.01 23.96
N PRO A 404 10.74 -2.92 22.82
CA PRO A 404 10.14 -3.17 21.50
C PRO A 404 9.45 -4.54 21.38
N MET A 405 10.02 -5.58 21.99
CA MET A 405 9.42 -6.92 21.92
C MET A 405 8.15 -7.03 22.79
N ALA A 406 8.04 -6.30 23.90
CA ALA A 406 6.81 -6.27 24.70
C ALA A 406 5.67 -5.55 23.95
N ALA A 407 5.98 -4.48 23.20
CA ALA A 407 4.99 -3.85 22.36
C ALA A 407 4.51 -4.75 21.21
N LYS A 408 5.41 -5.55 20.61
CA LYS A 408 5.02 -6.53 19.58
C LYS A 408 4.18 -7.66 20.17
N ALA A 409 4.52 -8.14 21.35
CA ALA A 409 3.75 -9.14 22.07
C ALA A 409 2.31 -8.64 22.34
N GLU A 410 2.17 -7.39 22.77
CA GLU A 410 0.87 -6.74 22.93
C GLU A 410 0.08 -6.67 21.62
N ILE A 411 0.73 -6.20 20.54
CA ILE A 411 0.10 -6.10 19.21
C ILE A 411 -0.39 -7.47 18.73
N VAL A 412 0.45 -8.50 18.85
CA VAL A 412 0.14 -9.88 18.41
C VAL A 412 -1.01 -10.47 19.22
N ALA A 413 -0.97 -10.34 20.54
CA ALA A 413 -2.03 -10.83 21.42
C ALA A 413 -3.37 -10.14 21.12
N GLN A 414 -3.35 -8.85 20.90
CA GLN A 414 -4.55 -8.07 20.56
C GLN A 414 -5.05 -8.39 19.14
N ALA A 415 -4.17 -8.44 18.16
CA ALA A 415 -4.53 -8.63 16.76
C ALA A 415 -5.14 -10.01 16.47
N PHE A 416 -4.57 -11.07 17.06
CA PHE A 416 -4.86 -12.46 16.69
C PHE A 416 -5.60 -13.25 17.76
N LEU A 417 -5.55 -12.82 19.02
CA LEU A 417 -6.22 -13.50 20.14
C LEU A 417 -7.26 -12.65 20.85
N GLY A 418 -7.40 -11.37 20.50
CA GLY A 418 -8.30 -10.45 21.16
C GLY A 418 -7.94 -10.22 22.63
N GLN A 419 -6.66 -10.29 22.99
CA GLN A 419 -6.16 -10.15 24.36
C GLN A 419 -5.46 -8.80 24.52
N LYS A 420 -6.09 -7.89 25.24
CA LYS A 420 -5.56 -6.55 25.48
C LYS A 420 -4.63 -6.54 26.68
N MET A 421 -3.34 -6.42 26.46
CA MET A 421 -2.29 -6.50 27.48
C MET A 421 -1.61 -5.15 27.80
N GLY A 422 -2.05 -4.03 27.24
CA GLY A 422 -1.35 -2.74 27.33
C GLY A 422 -1.05 -2.28 28.77
N CYS A 423 -1.96 -2.50 29.74
CA CYS A 423 -1.70 -2.18 31.13
C CYS A 423 -0.56 -3.01 31.74
N ALA A 424 -0.41 -4.25 31.28
CA ALA A 424 0.61 -5.19 31.77
C ALA A 424 2.04 -4.76 31.43
N ARG A 425 2.21 -3.70 30.64
CA ARG A 425 3.53 -3.15 30.36
C ARG A 425 4.20 -2.50 31.58
N CYS A 426 3.44 -1.82 32.44
CA CYS A 426 3.99 -1.06 33.56
C CYS A 426 3.58 -1.62 34.92
N HIS A 427 2.47 -2.35 35.01
CA HIS A 427 1.92 -2.91 36.23
C HIS A 427 0.96 -4.08 35.93
N ASP A 428 0.57 -4.86 36.92
CA ASP A 428 -0.46 -5.87 36.74
C ASP A 428 -1.78 -5.19 36.31
N ALA A 429 -2.45 -5.76 35.32
CA ALA A 429 -3.64 -5.14 34.74
C ALA A 429 -4.81 -5.14 35.75
N PRO A 430 -5.35 -3.96 36.14
CA PRO A 430 -6.39 -3.91 37.16
C PRO A 430 -7.76 -4.40 36.68
N PHE A 431 -7.97 -4.42 35.36
CA PHE A 431 -9.25 -4.73 34.73
C PHE A 431 -9.22 -5.95 33.80
N HIS A 432 -8.06 -6.59 33.65
CA HIS A 432 -7.82 -7.76 32.83
C HIS A 432 -7.07 -8.83 33.62
N PRO A 433 -7.15 -10.11 33.25
CA PRO A 433 -6.49 -11.17 33.98
C PRO A 433 -4.99 -11.22 33.85
N PHE A 434 -4.37 -10.24 33.15
CA PHE A 434 -2.95 -10.26 32.81
C PHE A 434 -2.08 -9.56 33.84
N LYS A 435 -1.02 -10.24 34.21
CA LYS A 435 0.06 -9.70 35.05
C LYS A 435 1.17 -9.12 34.17
N GLN A 436 1.98 -8.24 34.75
CA GLN A 436 3.17 -7.73 34.07
C GLN A 436 4.08 -8.87 33.58
N LYS A 437 4.24 -9.93 34.38
CA LYS A 437 5.00 -11.12 33.98
C LYS A 437 4.48 -11.74 32.68
N ASP A 438 3.18 -11.83 32.49
CA ASP A 438 2.57 -12.50 31.32
C ASP A 438 2.97 -11.83 30.01
N LEU A 439 2.94 -10.48 29.97
CA LEU A 439 3.36 -9.73 28.78
C LEU A 439 4.85 -9.91 28.49
N PHE A 440 5.69 -9.79 29.54
CA PHE A 440 7.14 -9.90 29.36
C PHE A 440 7.59 -11.34 29.08
N SER A 441 6.90 -12.37 29.57
CA SER A 441 7.17 -13.76 29.21
C SER A 441 6.84 -14.03 27.75
N LEU A 442 5.72 -13.54 27.24
CA LEU A 442 5.39 -13.61 25.82
C LEU A 442 6.43 -12.86 24.96
N ALA A 443 6.87 -11.68 25.42
CA ALA A 443 7.93 -10.91 24.76
C ALA A 443 9.28 -11.66 24.75
N ALA A 444 9.64 -12.32 25.85
CA ALA A 444 10.85 -13.14 25.94
C ALA A 444 10.78 -14.36 24.99
N MET A 445 9.58 -14.97 24.88
CA MET A 445 9.31 -16.05 23.95
C MET A 445 9.48 -15.59 22.50
N MET A 446 8.95 -14.40 22.12
CA MET A 446 9.14 -13.83 20.79
C MET A 446 10.59 -13.42 20.51
N GLN A 447 11.36 -13.09 21.55
CA GLN A 447 12.78 -12.74 21.42
C GLN A 447 13.70 -13.97 21.37
N GLY A 448 13.25 -15.13 21.83
CA GLY A 448 14.02 -16.36 21.90
C GLY A 448 15.04 -16.41 23.03
N LYS A 449 14.90 -15.57 24.05
CA LYS A 449 15.78 -15.48 25.23
C LYS A 449 15.15 -14.67 26.35
N ASP A 450 15.74 -14.76 27.54
CA ASP A 450 15.33 -13.93 28.67
C ASP A 450 15.34 -12.44 28.31
N LEU A 451 14.32 -11.76 28.76
CA LEU A 451 14.16 -10.31 28.59
C LEU A 451 14.39 -9.61 29.91
N LYS A 452 15.31 -8.63 29.93
CA LYS A 452 15.48 -7.75 31.09
C LYS A 452 14.46 -6.63 31.10
N LEU A 453 13.74 -6.46 32.19
CA LEU A 453 12.74 -5.40 32.33
C LEU A 453 13.42 -4.02 32.25
N PRO A 454 13.04 -3.15 31.31
CA PRO A 454 13.55 -1.78 31.23
C PRO A 454 13.13 -0.95 32.46
N LYS A 455 13.97 0.05 32.82
CA LYS A 455 13.64 0.96 33.94
C LYS A 455 12.36 1.75 33.73
N THR A 456 12.01 2.01 32.49
CA THR A 456 10.82 2.75 32.05
C THR A 456 9.54 1.90 32.03
N SER A 457 9.65 0.57 32.08
CA SER A 457 8.49 -0.34 32.12
C SER A 457 8.08 -0.66 33.55
N THR A 458 7.96 0.35 34.38
CA THR A 458 7.51 0.25 35.78
C THR A 458 6.96 1.59 36.23
N VAL A 459 6.13 1.57 37.25
CA VAL A 459 5.65 2.81 37.88
C VAL A 459 6.68 3.27 38.92
N PRO A 460 7.28 4.47 38.79
CA PRO A 460 8.23 4.96 39.75
C PRO A 460 7.64 5.02 41.17
N MET A 461 8.32 4.43 42.12
CA MET A 461 7.98 4.56 43.55
C MET A 461 8.76 5.75 44.10
N ILE A 462 8.04 6.79 44.53
CA ILE A 462 8.65 7.94 45.23
C ILE A 462 8.74 7.55 46.69
N GLU A 463 9.95 7.60 47.23
CA GLU A 463 10.21 7.31 48.64
C GLU A 463 9.41 8.30 49.51
N GLY A 464 8.61 7.81 50.45
CA GLY A 464 7.72 8.66 51.22
C GLY A 464 6.43 9.13 50.53
N GLY A 465 6.24 8.77 49.26
CA GLY A 465 5.06 9.13 48.47
C GLY A 465 3.87 8.20 48.73
N ARG A 466 2.71 8.59 48.15
CA ARG A 466 1.49 7.77 48.18
C ARG A 466 1.73 6.44 47.46
N LYS A 467 1.34 5.32 48.08
CA LYS A 467 1.41 4.02 47.41
C LYS A 467 0.54 4.04 46.15
N PRO A 468 1.08 3.55 45.00
CA PRO A 468 0.29 3.46 43.79
C PRO A 468 -0.91 2.53 43.99
N ALA A 469 -2.04 2.86 43.38
CA ALA A 469 -3.25 2.04 43.40
C ALA A 469 -3.13 0.76 42.52
N VAL A 470 -2.00 0.57 41.86
CA VAL A 470 -1.72 -0.57 40.96
C VAL A 470 -0.61 -1.43 41.55
N VAL A 471 -0.64 -2.73 41.25
CA VAL A 471 0.41 -3.67 41.66
C VAL A 471 1.55 -3.67 40.65
N VAL A 472 2.74 -3.26 41.06
CA VAL A 472 3.98 -3.38 40.29
C VAL A 472 4.71 -4.62 40.76
N ALA A 473 4.60 -5.72 40.00
CA ALA A 473 5.13 -7.01 40.40
C ALA A 473 6.61 -7.22 40.06
N LEU A 474 7.11 -6.56 39.01
CA LEU A 474 8.46 -6.76 38.51
C LEU A 474 9.36 -5.57 38.83
N LYS A 475 10.65 -5.88 39.05
CA LYS A 475 11.69 -4.87 39.33
C LYS A 475 12.48 -4.52 38.07
N PRO A 476 12.94 -3.26 37.89
CA PRO A 476 13.87 -2.89 36.84
C PRO A 476 15.11 -3.79 36.79
N GLY A 477 15.49 -4.24 35.59
CA GLY A 477 16.59 -5.16 35.37
C GLY A 477 16.33 -6.64 35.67
N GLN A 478 15.14 -6.97 36.23
CA GLN A 478 14.73 -8.36 36.45
C GLN A 478 14.69 -9.11 35.10
N ALA A 479 15.28 -10.30 35.03
CA ALA A 479 15.19 -11.20 33.90
C ALA A 479 13.87 -11.98 33.94
N ILE A 480 13.17 -12.05 32.82
CA ILE A 480 11.92 -12.78 32.65
C ILE A 480 12.14 -13.79 31.52
N GLY A 481 11.92 -15.06 31.83
CA GLY A 481 12.05 -16.16 30.87
C GLY A 481 10.85 -16.30 29.92
N PRO A 482 11.06 -16.99 28.79
CA PRO A 482 10.00 -17.35 27.85
C PRO A 482 8.92 -18.21 28.49
N GLU A 483 7.64 -17.82 28.39
CA GLU A 483 6.49 -18.60 28.88
C GLU A 483 5.25 -18.21 28.08
N TRP A 484 4.43 -19.19 27.68
CA TRP A 484 3.15 -18.95 27.01
C TRP A 484 2.06 -18.56 28.03
N PRO A 485 1.50 -17.33 27.99
CA PRO A 485 0.59 -16.86 29.00
C PRO A 485 -0.88 -17.23 28.76
N PHE A 486 -1.20 -17.86 27.63
CA PHE A 486 -2.59 -18.12 27.22
C PHE A 486 -2.95 -19.60 27.26
N ALA A 487 -2.52 -20.32 28.30
CA ALA A 487 -2.81 -21.75 28.47
C ALA A 487 -4.32 -22.07 28.50
N THR A 488 -5.17 -21.10 28.86
CA THR A 488 -6.64 -21.24 28.81
C THR A 488 -7.20 -21.24 27.39
N LEU A 489 -6.45 -20.73 26.40
CA LEU A 489 -6.83 -20.76 25.00
C LEU A 489 -6.29 -22.00 24.29
N ILE A 490 -5.04 -22.35 24.57
CA ILE A 490 -4.35 -23.52 24.05
C ILE A 490 -3.17 -23.86 24.96
N ASN A 491 -2.97 -25.14 25.24
CA ASN A 491 -1.80 -25.61 25.96
C ASN A 491 -0.55 -25.56 25.07
N HIS A 492 0.60 -25.26 25.69
CA HIS A 492 1.88 -25.19 24.99
C HIS A 492 2.22 -26.49 24.23
N SER A 493 1.88 -27.66 24.78
CA SER A 493 2.06 -28.96 24.12
C SER A 493 1.21 -29.20 22.86
N GLU A 494 0.26 -28.30 22.56
CA GLU A 494 -0.63 -28.40 21.40
C GLU A 494 -0.23 -27.45 20.25
N SER A 495 1.00 -26.93 20.30
CA SER A 495 1.48 -25.92 19.32
C SER A 495 1.47 -26.45 17.87
N GLY A 496 1.72 -27.73 17.67
CA GLY A 496 1.90 -28.27 16.32
C GLY A 496 3.21 -27.84 15.67
N GLN A 497 3.49 -28.36 14.47
CA GLN A 497 4.65 -27.95 13.69
C GLN A 497 4.25 -27.03 12.54
N LEU A 498 5.07 -26.02 12.26
CA LEU A 498 4.95 -25.19 11.07
C LEU A 498 5.66 -25.83 9.88
N PRO A 499 5.19 -25.62 8.64
CA PRO A 499 5.89 -26.06 7.45
C PRO A 499 7.33 -25.51 7.39
N ASN A 500 8.29 -26.30 6.93
CA ASN A 500 9.70 -25.92 6.65
C ASN A 500 10.54 -25.44 7.84
N GLN A 501 10.33 -25.96 9.05
CA GLN A 501 11.16 -25.57 10.20
C GLN A 501 11.84 -26.78 10.84
N ALA A 502 13.17 -26.84 10.73
CA ALA A 502 14.01 -27.89 11.30
C ALA A 502 14.20 -27.73 12.82
N GLU A 503 14.29 -26.51 13.32
CA GLU A 503 14.27 -26.16 14.75
C GLU A 503 13.38 -24.92 14.89
N VAL A 504 12.48 -24.94 15.87
CA VAL A 504 11.51 -23.87 16.08
C VAL A 504 12.14 -22.76 16.93
N PRO A 505 12.60 -21.63 16.36
CA PRO A 505 12.90 -20.45 17.17
C PRO A 505 11.66 -20.07 17.99
N SER A 506 11.83 -19.51 19.19
CA SER A 506 10.71 -19.24 20.11
C SER A 506 9.57 -18.40 19.48
N ARG A 507 9.88 -17.46 18.57
CA ARG A 507 8.85 -16.70 17.86
C ARG A 507 8.01 -17.53 16.90
N ASN A 508 8.59 -18.56 16.31
CA ASN A 508 7.87 -19.51 15.45
C ASN A 508 6.96 -20.40 16.29
N GLU A 509 7.36 -20.71 17.51
CA GLU A 509 6.53 -21.40 18.48
C GLU A 509 5.32 -20.57 18.89
N VAL A 510 5.49 -19.25 19.12
CA VAL A 510 4.36 -18.32 19.32
C VAL A 510 3.41 -18.36 18.11
N ALA A 511 3.94 -18.34 16.89
CA ALA A 511 3.14 -18.45 15.68
C ALA A 511 2.38 -19.79 15.66
N ALA A 512 3.07 -20.92 15.92
CA ALA A 512 2.49 -22.25 15.94
C ALA A 512 1.34 -22.37 16.94
N LEU A 513 1.47 -21.78 18.15
CA LEU A 513 0.42 -21.73 19.15
C LEU A 513 -0.78 -20.88 18.71
N ILE A 514 -0.54 -19.74 18.11
CA ILE A 514 -1.62 -18.86 17.63
C ILE A 514 -2.44 -19.55 16.53
N ILE A 515 -1.77 -20.11 15.52
CA ILE A 515 -2.44 -20.71 14.35
C ILE A 515 -2.71 -22.21 14.48
N SER A 516 -2.53 -22.75 15.68
CA SER A 516 -2.85 -24.17 15.95
C SER A 516 -4.33 -24.45 15.64
N PRO A 517 -4.66 -25.58 14.99
CA PRO A 517 -6.04 -25.99 14.77
C PRO A 517 -6.85 -26.12 16.07
N ASN A 518 -6.17 -26.39 17.20
CA ASN A 518 -6.79 -26.49 18.53
C ASN A 518 -7.11 -25.11 19.14
N ASN A 519 -6.52 -24.03 18.62
CA ASN A 519 -6.78 -22.68 19.05
C ASN A 519 -8.03 -22.09 18.36
N LYS A 520 -9.21 -22.36 18.92
CA LYS A 520 -10.48 -21.83 18.39
C LYS A 520 -10.57 -20.30 18.41
N ARG A 521 -9.83 -19.65 19.31
CA ARG A 521 -9.85 -18.19 19.47
C ARG A 521 -9.31 -17.45 18.23
N PHE A 522 -8.29 -17.97 17.60
CA PHE A 522 -7.68 -17.34 16.42
C PHE A 522 -8.68 -17.17 15.26
N PRO A 523 -9.32 -18.23 14.72
CA PRO A 523 -10.29 -18.06 13.65
C PRO A 523 -11.51 -17.21 14.08
N GLN A 524 -11.97 -17.31 15.32
CA GLN A 524 -13.07 -16.48 15.83
C GLN A 524 -12.72 -14.98 15.83
N VAL A 525 -11.51 -14.61 16.25
CA VAL A 525 -11.06 -13.20 16.25
C VAL A 525 -10.97 -12.66 14.84
N ILE A 526 -10.41 -13.42 13.90
CA ILE A 526 -10.28 -12.99 12.49
C ILE A 526 -11.65 -12.85 11.83
N VAL A 527 -12.54 -13.81 12.01
CA VAL A 527 -13.92 -13.74 11.51
C VAL A 527 -14.66 -12.54 12.10
N ASN A 528 -14.52 -12.29 13.40
CA ASN A 528 -15.13 -11.12 14.05
C ASN A 528 -14.63 -9.79 13.48
N ARG A 529 -13.33 -9.71 13.13
CA ARG A 529 -12.73 -8.54 12.48
C ARG A 529 -13.29 -8.33 11.08
N ILE A 530 -13.37 -9.40 10.28
CA ILE A 530 -13.94 -9.35 8.90
C ILE A 530 -15.41 -8.93 8.97
N TRP A 531 -16.17 -9.53 9.89
CA TRP A 531 -17.58 -9.21 10.11
C TRP A 531 -17.78 -7.74 10.48
N LYS A 532 -17.06 -7.28 11.52
CA LYS A 532 -17.09 -5.87 11.96
C LYS A 532 -16.78 -4.90 10.82
N ARG A 533 -15.77 -5.22 10.01
CA ARG A 533 -15.35 -4.37 8.89
C ARG A 533 -16.48 -4.12 7.90
N TYR A 534 -17.29 -5.14 7.59
CA TYR A 534 -18.34 -5.05 6.57
C TYR A 534 -19.71 -4.67 7.12
N LEU A 535 -19.99 -5.02 8.35
CA LEU A 535 -21.29 -4.74 8.96
C LEU A 535 -21.28 -3.60 9.98
N GLY A 536 -20.11 -3.05 10.30
CA GLY A 536 -19.89 -1.91 11.17
C GLY A 536 -19.75 -2.27 12.65
N VAL A 537 -20.21 -3.46 13.08
CA VAL A 537 -20.11 -3.95 14.47
C VAL A 537 -19.82 -5.44 14.48
N GLY A 538 -18.98 -5.89 15.43
CA GLY A 538 -18.60 -7.29 15.58
C GLY A 538 -19.64 -8.13 16.33
N PHE A 539 -19.47 -9.45 16.30
CA PHE A 539 -20.16 -10.35 17.22
C PHE A 539 -19.73 -10.09 18.67
N VAL A 540 -18.44 -9.86 18.85
CA VAL A 540 -17.80 -9.49 20.11
C VAL A 540 -17.24 -8.08 20.01
N GLU A 541 -17.60 -7.24 20.99
CA GLU A 541 -17.09 -5.86 21.11
C GLU A 541 -16.57 -5.61 22.54
N PRO A 542 -15.46 -4.87 22.68
CA PRO A 542 -14.57 -4.40 21.59
C PRO A 542 -13.87 -5.55 20.88
N ALA A 543 -13.65 -5.41 19.56
CA ALA A 543 -12.99 -6.45 18.76
C ALA A 543 -11.56 -6.76 19.23
N ASP A 544 -10.93 -5.79 19.88
CA ASP A 544 -9.55 -5.86 20.41
C ASP A 544 -9.47 -6.40 21.85
N ASP A 545 -10.61 -6.59 22.54
CA ASP A 545 -10.67 -6.98 23.95
C ASP A 545 -11.81 -7.95 24.22
N TRP A 546 -11.52 -9.22 24.13
CA TRP A 546 -12.50 -10.30 24.35
C TRP A 546 -12.66 -10.70 25.81
N SER A 547 -11.92 -10.09 26.74
CA SER A 547 -12.02 -10.38 28.17
C SER A 547 -13.37 -9.99 28.76
N ARG A 548 -14.06 -9.04 28.15
CA ARG A 548 -15.31 -8.43 28.62
C ARG A 548 -16.53 -8.76 27.78
N GLY A 549 -16.31 -9.27 26.56
CA GLY A 549 -17.38 -9.45 25.58
C GLY A 549 -17.83 -10.88 25.42
N LYS A 550 -19.16 -11.07 25.38
CA LYS A 550 -19.78 -12.32 24.91
C LYS A 550 -20.22 -12.12 23.45
N ALA A 551 -20.08 -13.17 22.64
CA ALA A 551 -20.57 -13.12 21.27
C ALA A 551 -22.09 -12.97 21.23
N SER A 552 -22.56 -12.05 20.41
CA SER A 552 -24.01 -11.84 20.20
C SER A 552 -24.69 -13.01 19.47
N HIS A 553 -23.92 -13.72 18.63
CA HIS A 553 -24.37 -14.89 17.84
C HIS A 553 -23.26 -15.95 17.88
N PRO A 554 -23.10 -16.67 19.00
CA PRO A 554 -22.00 -17.61 19.17
C PRO A 554 -22.01 -18.72 18.11
N GLU A 555 -23.18 -19.27 17.79
CA GLU A 555 -23.30 -20.37 16.82
C GLU A 555 -22.93 -19.92 15.39
N LEU A 556 -23.30 -18.70 15.00
CA LEU A 556 -22.90 -18.13 13.70
C LEU A 556 -21.41 -17.83 13.66
N LEU A 557 -20.84 -17.33 14.76
CA LEU A 557 -19.40 -17.10 14.86
C LEU A 557 -18.61 -18.42 14.73
N ASP A 558 -19.08 -19.48 15.38
CA ASP A 558 -18.47 -20.81 15.28
C ASP A 558 -18.64 -21.38 13.87
N TYR A 559 -19.81 -21.21 13.23
CA TYR A 559 -20.04 -21.61 11.85
C TYR A 559 -19.07 -20.93 10.90
N LEU A 560 -18.98 -19.60 10.93
CA LEU A 560 -18.09 -18.84 10.06
C LEU A 560 -16.60 -19.12 10.36
N SER A 561 -16.24 -19.37 11.61
CA SER A 561 -14.87 -19.77 11.97
C SER A 561 -14.52 -21.12 11.38
N ARG A 562 -15.47 -22.07 11.38
CA ARG A 562 -15.31 -23.36 10.72
C ARG A 562 -15.19 -23.20 9.20
N GLU A 563 -16.01 -22.39 8.58
CA GLU A 563 -15.92 -22.06 7.14
C GLU A 563 -14.55 -21.44 6.80
N PHE A 564 -14.04 -20.53 7.64
CA PHE A 564 -12.72 -19.93 7.47
C PHE A 564 -11.60 -20.98 7.54
N VAL A 565 -11.61 -21.90 8.51
CA VAL A 565 -10.61 -22.96 8.62
C VAL A 565 -10.73 -23.96 7.46
N THR A 566 -11.94 -24.40 7.12
CA THR A 566 -12.15 -25.40 6.04
C THR A 566 -11.85 -24.87 4.66
N SER A 567 -11.94 -23.56 4.45
CA SER A 567 -11.50 -22.91 3.20
C SER A 567 -9.97 -22.75 3.09
N GLY A 568 -9.20 -23.17 4.11
CA GLY A 568 -7.75 -22.98 4.19
C GLY A 568 -7.39 -21.56 4.62
N TYR A 569 -8.14 -20.99 5.56
CA TYR A 569 -7.96 -19.65 6.10
C TYR A 569 -8.07 -18.54 5.03
N ASP A 570 -8.99 -18.75 4.07
CA ASP A 570 -9.24 -17.81 2.99
C ASP A 570 -10.17 -16.66 3.43
N VAL A 571 -9.60 -15.45 3.57
CA VAL A 571 -10.35 -14.23 3.90
C VAL A 571 -11.41 -13.91 2.84
N LYS A 572 -11.12 -14.18 1.55
CA LYS A 572 -12.07 -13.95 0.46
C LYS A 572 -13.28 -14.87 0.55
N HIS A 573 -13.11 -16.10 1.05
CA HIS A 573 -14.22 -17.02 1.27
C HIS A 573 -15.22 -16.46 2.29
N VAL A 574 -14.73 -15.99 3.44
CA VAL A 574 -15.59 -15.39 4.48
C VAL A 574 -16.26 -14.11 3.95
N ALA A 575 -15.51 -13.26 3.25
CA ALA A 575 -16.06 -12.05 2.64
C ALA A 575 -17.16 -12.39 1.60
N ARG A 576 -16.96 -13.43 0.78
CA ARG A 576 -17.95 -13.92 -0.19
C ARG A 576 -19.24 -14.35 0.50
N LEU A 577 -19.15 -15.10 1.61
CA LEU A 577 -20.31 -15.51 2.40
C LEU A 577 -21.07 -14.28 2.93
N ILE A 578 -20.36 -13.30 3.48
CA ILE A 578 -20.96 -12.06 4.00
C ILE A 578 -21.62 -11.27 2.87
N PHE A 579 -20.92 -10.96 1.79
CA PHE A 579 -21.43 -10.17 0.66
C PHE A 579 -22.62 -10.82 -0.04
N SER A 580 -22.66 -12.18 -0.06
CA SER A 580 -23.76 -12.94 -0.64
C SER A 580 -25.01 -12.92 0.26
N SER A 581 -24.89 -12.75 1.57
CA SER A 581 -26.03 -12.78 2.47
C SER A 581 -27.02 -11.65 2.21
N HIS A 582 -28.30 -11.90 2.39
CA HIS A 582 -29.32 -10.85 2.38
C HIS A 582 -29.06 -9.82 3.47
N LEU A 583 -28.50 -10.23 4.64
CA LEU A 583 -28.10 -9.30 5.69
C LEU A 583 -27.23 -8.16 5.16
N TYR A 584 -26.14 -8.49 4.46
CA TYR A 584 -25.26 -7.48 3.88
C TYR A 584 -25.94 -6.63 2.79
N GLN A 585 -26.86 -7.22 2.06
CA GLN A 585 -27.56 -6.57 0.95
C GLN A 585 -28.77 -5.72 1.38
N ARG A 586 -29.05 -5.60 2.68
CA ARG A 586 -30.14 -4.79 3.23
C ARG A 586 -29.75 -3.31 3.34
N LYS A 587 -30.78 -2.45 3.44
CA LYS A 587 -30.57 -1.03 3.75
C LYS A 587 -29.93 -0.87 5.13
N PRO A 588 -28.99 0.08 5.26
CA PRO A 588 -28.29 0.29 6.52
C PRO A 588 -29.23 0.84 7.61
N VAL A 589 -28.92 0.48 8.85
CA VAL A 589 -29.61 0.96 10.04
C VAL A 589 -28.76 1.98 10.78
N ALA A 590 -29.40 2.79 11.62
CA ALA A 590 -28.67 3.66 12.55
C ALA A 590 -27.86 2.83 13.55
N ASP A 591 -26.85 3.47 14.18
CA ASP A 591 -25.97 2.79 15.15
C ASP A 591 -26.80 2.07 16.22
N PRO A 592 -26.47 0.80 16.48
CA PRO A 592 -27.17 0.00 17.50
C PRO A 592 -26.98 0.48 18.94
N ALA A 593 -26.10 1.43 19.24
CA ALA A 593 -26.07 2.05 20.56
C ALA A 593 -27.45 2.57 21.01
N THR A 594 -28.30 2.89 20.02
CA THR A 594 -29.69 3.29 20.27
C THR A 594 -30.68 2.12 20.20
N SER A 595 -30.32 0.94 19.66
CA SER A 595 -31.21 -0.20 19.42
C SER A 595 -30.86 -1.45 20.22
N THR A 596 -29.74 -1.47 20.94
CA THR A 596 -29.24 -2.62 21.66
C THR A 596 -29.62 -2.61 23.13
N GLY A 597 -30.83 -2.25 23.49
CA GLY A 597 -31.29 -2.55 24.83
C GLY A 597 -30.81 -3.94 25.33
N ALA A 598 -31.16 -4.38 26.50
CA ALA A 598 -30.68 -5.61 27.18
C ALA A 598 -30.68 -6.92 26.35
N LYS A 599 -31.22 -6.93 25.14
CA LYS A 599 -31.41 -8.11 24.26
C LYS A 599 -30.30 -8.37 23.26
N GLY A 600 -29.27 -7.54 23.17
CA GLY A 600 -28.12 -7.74 22.28
C GLY A 600 -28.39 -7.35 20.82
N ARG A 601 -27.36 -7.50 19.98
CA ARG A 601 -27.38 -7.11 18.55
C ARG A 601 -28.24 -8.08 17.74
N LEU A 602 -29.09 -7.56 16.85
CA LEU A 602 -29.99 -8.35 16.02
C LEU A 602 -29.63 -8.38 14.54
N PHE A 603 -28.74 -7.49 14.10
CA PHE A 603 -28.31 -7.38 12.69
C PHE A 603 -29.47 -7.30 11.69
N THR A 604 -30.40 -6.38 11.90
CA THR A 604 -31.52 -6.16 10.98
C THR A 604 -31.08 -5.57 9.62
N GLY A 605 -29.90 -5.02 9.55
CA GLY A 605 -29.15 -4.53 8.40
C GLY A 605 -27.73 -4.14 8.81
N PRO A 606 -26.84 -3.79 7.86
CA PRO A 606 -25.54 -3.21 8.16
C PRO A 606 -25.68 -1.88 8.89
N ILE A 607 -24.68 -1.48 9.66
CA ILE A 607 -24.69 -0.18 10.32
C ILE A 607 -24.30 0.89 9.29
N ARG A 608 -25.04 2.02 9.30
CA ARG A 608 -24.69 3.20 8.53
C ARG A 608 -23.34 3.74 9.00
N ARG A 609 -22.44 4.01 8.05
CA ARG A 609 -21.11 4.52 8.33
C ARG A 609 -20.65 5.49 7.24
N ASN A 610 -19.74 6.37 7.59
CA ASN A 610 -19.02 7.21 6.64
C ASN A 610 -17.96 6.36 5.90
N MET A 611 -17.51 6.86 4.76
CA MET A 611 -16.28 6.37 4.15
C MET A 611 -15.10 6.59 5.12
N THR A 612 -14.15 5.67 5.12
CA THR A 612 -12.86 5.92 5.78
C THR A 612 -12.11 7.03 5.04
N ALA A 613 -11.13 7.60 5.69
CA ALA A 613 -10.30 8.66 5.11
C ALA A 613 -9.70 8.25 3.74
N GLU A 614 -9.20 7.03 3.66
CA GLU A 614 -8.61 6.50 2.43
C GLU A 614 -9.66 6.28 1.34
N GLN A 615 -10.83 5.73 1.71
CA GLN A 615 -11.93 5.57 0.76
C GLN A 615 -12.39 6.90 0.17
N LEU A 616 -12.50 7.92 1.01
CA LEU A 616 -12.93 9.25 0.59
C LEU A 616 -11.93 9.88 -0.39
N VAL A 617 -10.65 9.92 -0.02
CA VAL A 617 -9.61 10.55 -0.83
C VAL A 617 -9.45 9.83 -2.17
N ASP A 618 -9.34 8.52 -2.14
CA ASP A 618 -9.19 7.72 -3.36
C ASP A 618 -10.45 7.81 -4.25
N SER A 619 -11.66 7.88 -3.66
CA SER A 619 -12.91 8.07 -4.40
C SER A 619 -13.04 9.46 -5.01
N LEU A 620 -12.52 10.51 -4.34
CA LEU A 620 -12.46 11.86 -4.91
C LEU A 620 -11.57 11.89 -6.15
N HIS A 621 -10.37 11.32 -6.09
CA HIS A 621 -9.48 11.22 -7.24
C HIS A 621 -10.10 10.42 -8.39
N LEU A 622 -10.70 9.27 -8.10
CA LEU A 622 -11.35 8.42 -9.10
C LEU A 622 -12.57 9.09 -9.72
N GLY A 623 -13.46 9.67 -8.90
CA GLY A 623 -14.69 10.33 -9.35
C GLY A 623 -14.41 11.55 -10.22
N THR A 624 -13.38 12.31 -9.92
CA THR A 624 -12.99 13.50 -10.70
C THR A 624 -12.04 13.16 -11.86
N GLY A 625 -11.51 11.94 -11.90
CA GLY A 625 -10.55 11.51 -12.92
C GLY A 625 -9.24 12.30 -12.88
N ARG A 626 -8.80 12.68 -11.66
CA ARG A 626 -7.51 13.32 -11.45
C ARG A 626 -6.50 12.28 -10.99
N ALA A 627 -5.27 12.39 -11.53
CA ALA A 627 -4.17 11.58 -11.02
C ALA A 627 -3.93 11.86 -9.53
N TYR A 628 -3.49 10.84 -8.80
CA TYR A 628 -3.06 11.00 -7.43
C TYR A 628 -1.66 11.65 -7.44
N GLU A 629 -1.61 12.93 -7.19
CA GLU A 629 -0.36 13.70 -7.15
C GLU A 629 0.03 13.95 -5.70
N CYS A 630 1.27 13.62 -5.37
CA CYS A 630 1.87 13.85 -4.06
C CYS A 630 3.39 13.91 -4.22
N GLU A 631 4.07 14.51 -3.27
CA GLU A 631 5.54 14.43 -3.16
C GLU A 631 5.98 13.01 -2.78
N ASP A 632 7.24 12.70 -3.04
CA ASP A 632 7.84 11.44 -2.58
C ASP A 632 7.84 11.36 -1.05
N MET A 633 7.34 10.24 -0.51
CA MET A 633 7.48 9.90 0.90
C MET A 633 8.91 9.42 1.16
N ASN A 634 9.79 10.37 1.39
CA ASN A 634 11.22 10.15 1.48
C ASN A 634 11.83 11.02 2.59
N LEU A 635 12.63 10.41 3.46
CA LEU A 635 13.41 11.13 4.48
C LEU A 635 14.68 11.78 3.94
N ASN A 636 15.06 11.41 2.74
CA ASN A 636 16.24 11.95 2.06
C ASN A 636 15.90 12.35 0.64
N PRO A 637 15.10 13.42 0.44
CA PRO A 637 14.71 13.85 -0.89
C PRO A 637 15.90 14.29 -1.75
N SER A 638 17.00 14.72 -1.13
CA SER A 638 18.24 15.09 -1.85
C SER A 638 19.05 13.89 -2.34
N GLY A 639 18.82 12.67 -1.83
CA GLY A 639 19.56 11.47 -2.19
C GLY A 639 21.03 11.45 -1.74
N ASP A 640 21.40 12.31 -0.80
CA ASP A 640 22.79 12.52 -0.33
C ASP A 640 23.17 11.61 0.84
N ARG A 641 22.21 10.93 1.47
CA ARG A 641 22.41 10.05 2.61
C ARG A 641 22.29 8.58 2.25
N SER A 642 22.88 7.74 3.09
CA SER A 642 22.77 6.28 2.92
C SER A 642 21.33 5.81 3.02
N PRO A 643 20.81 4.98 2.11
CA PRO A 643 19.50 4.37 2.22
C PRO A 643 19.29 3.57 3.51
N ASN A 644 20.35 3.13 4.17
CA ASN A 644 20.29 2.45 5.46
C ASN A 644 19.78 3.32 6.60
N GLN A 645 19.90 4.63 6.44
CA GLN A 645 19.54 5.61 7.46
C GLN A 645 18.22 6.30 7.17
N PHE A 646 17.70 6.17 5.93
CA PHE A 646 16.53 6.89 5.48
C PHE A 646 15.63 6.01 4.63
N LEU A 647 14.34 6.02 4.97
CA LEU A 647 13.32 5.36 4.19
C LEU A 647 12.96 6.20 2.97
N ASN A 648 12.83 5.52 1.85
CA ASN A 648 12.15 6.03 0.68
C ASN A 648 10.97 5.10 0.39
N LEU A 649 9.76 5.57 0.61
CA LEU A 649 8.53 4.83 0.36
C LEU A 649 7.92 5.15 -1.00
N GLY A 650 8.63 5.90 -1.82
CA GLY A 650 8.22 6.27 -3.15
C GLY A 650 7.12 7.33 -3.17
N LYS A 651 6.61 7.57 -4.36
CA LYS A 651 5.52 8.53 -4.60
C LYS A 651 4.18 7.83 -4.38
N PRO A 652 3.34 8.30 -3.43
CA PRO A 652 2.03 7.72 -3.22
C PRO A 652 1.16 7.78 -4.47
N ALA A 653 0.49 6.69 -4.79
CA ALA A 653 -0.53 6.58 -5.83
C ALA A 653 -1.92 6.26 -5.26
N ARG A 654 -1.99 5.96 -3.96
CA ARG A 654 -3.20 5.66 -3.19
C ARG A 654 -3.05 6.20 -1.77
N ALA A 655 -4.16 6.53 -1.15
CA ALA A 655 -4.16 7.11 0.19
C ALA A 655 -3.49 6.22 1.26
N TRP A 656 -3.60 4.88 1.17
CA TRP A 656 -2.95 3.96 2.11
C TRP A 656 -1.41 4.02 2.07
N GLN A 657 -0.83 4.54 0.99
CA GLN A 657 0.62 4.69 0.84
C GLN A 657 1.16 5.92 1.58
N MET A 658 0.28 6.86 1.94
CA MET A 658 0.67 8.02 2.76
C MET A 658 1.20 7.57 4.12
N THR A 659 2.30 8.16 4.57
CA THR A 659 2.93 7.78 5.83
C THR A 659 3.71 8.92 6.44
N ALA A 660 3.65 9.04 7.76
CA ALA A 660 4.47 9.98 8.49
C ALA A 660 5.93 9.50 8.48
N LEU A 661 6.76 10.22 7.75
CA LEU A 661 8.20 10.14 7.87
C LEU A 661 8.65 11.42 8.54
N SER A 662 9.07 11.33 9.78
CA SER A 662 9.53 12.49 10.53
C SER A 662 10.89 12.22 11.11
N ASN A 663 11.72 13.22 11.15
CA ASN A 663 12.79 13.32 12.10
C ASN A 663 12.74 14.71 12.77
N GLU A 664 13.38 14.83 13.89
CA GLU A 664 13.28 16.02 14.75
C GLU A 664 13.81 17.30 14.09
N ARG A 665 14.66 17.18 13.07
CA ARG A 665 15.29 18.30 12.38
C ARG A 665 14.58 18.67 11.10
N ASP A 666 13.73 17.78 10.61
CA ASP A 666 13.20 17.91 9.27
C ASP A 666 11.70 18.17 9.26
N ARG A 667 11.27 18.74 8.17
CA ARG A 667 9.86 18.84 7.89
C ARG A 667 9.32 17.43 7.61
N PRO A 668 8.29 16.99 8.33
CA PRO A 668 7.66 15.71 8.05
C PRO A 668 7.26 15.62 6.58
N ALA A 669 7.44 14.45 5.94
CA ALA A 669 7.04 14.24 4.55
C ALA A 669 5.57 14.61 4.29
N LEU A 670 4.69 14.35 5.27
CA LEU A 670 3.27 14.72 5.21
C LEU A 670 2.99 16.23 5.34
N ALA A 671 3.98 17.02 5.74
CA ALA A 671 3.87 18.48 5.79
C ALA A 671 4.41 19.17 4.53
N LEU A 672 4.76 18.40 3.50
CA LEU A 672 5.05 18.92 2.17
C LEU A 672 3.77 19.46 1.52
N PRO A 673 3.83 20.50 0.70
CA PRO A 673 2.66 21.26 0.28
C PRO A 673 1.51 20.45 -0.32
N ILE A 674 1.80 19.50 -1.21
CA ILE A 674 0.75 18.67 -1.84
C ILE A 674 0.24 17.62 -0.86
N ALA A 675 1.16 16.92 -0.17
CA ALA A 675 0.84 15.91 0.83
C ALA A 675 -0.05 16.48 1.94
N GLN A 676 0.27 17.68 2.44
CA GLN A 676 -0.49 18.34 3.51
C GLN A 676 -1.97 18.53 3.13
N SER A 677 -2.26 18.92 1.89
CA SER A 677 -3.65 19.12 1.45
C SER A 677 -4.48 17.82 1.50
N ILE A 678 -3.84 16.68 1.25
CA ILE A 678 -4.45 15.34 1.35
C ILE A 678 -4.60 14.94 2.81
N VAL A 679 -3.55 15.14 3.61
CA VAL A 679 -3.51 14.80 5.04
C VAL A 679 -4.53 15.59 5.84
N ASP A 680 -4.77 16.85 5.51
CA ASP A 680 -5.80 17.68 6.16
C ASP A 680 -7.17 17.02 6.07
N VAL A 681 -7.54 16.52 4.88
CA VAL A 681 -8.79 15.76 4.70
C VAL A 681 -8.75 14.45 5.47
N MET A 682 -7.69 13.67 5.28
CA MET A 682 -7.58 12.35 5.91
C MET A 682 -7.66 12.42 7.43
N SER A 683 -6.99 13.41 8.05
CA SER A 683 -6.96 13.57 9.51
C SER A 683 -8.34 13.87 10.09
N VAL A 684 -9.12 14.71 9.42
CA VAL A 684 -10.49 15.06 9.83
C VAL A 684 -11.45 13.85 9.71
N PHE A 685 -11.14 12.90 8.84
CA PHE A 685 -11.88 11.64 8.68
C PHE A 685 -11.25 10.47 9.46
N GLY A 686 -10.51 10.76 10.53
CA GLY A 686 -10.01 9.78 11.48
C GLY A 686 -8.79 8.99 11.03
N TRP A 687 -8.05 9.45 10.00
CA TRP A 687 -6.81 8.80 9.63
C TRP A 687 -5.76 8.91 10.72
N ARG A 688 -5.09 7.82 10.99
CA ARG A 688 -4.05 7.73 12.00
C ARG A 688 -2.68 8.01 11.37
N GLN A 689 -2.20 9.24 11.53
CA GLN A 689 -0.89 9.67 11.06
C GLN A 689 0.25 8.88 11.72
N SER A 690 0.13 8.66 13.03
CA SER A 690 1.08 7.87 13.82
C SER A 690 0.34 6.70 14.46
N ARG A 691 0.82 5.49 14.21
CA ARG A 691 0.24 4.24 14.70
C ARG A 691 1.07 3.65 15.83
N GLN A 692 1.22 4.41 16.92
CA GLN A 692 2.01 3.97 18.07
C GLN A 692 1.42 2.74 18.77
N ASN A 693 0.10 2.58 18.70
CA ASN A 693 -0.63 1.46 19.31
C ASN A 693 -1.52 0.79 18.27
N ALA A 694 -1.73 -0.51 18.45
CA ALA A 694 -2.71 -1.26 17.68
C ALA A 694 -4.14 -0.75 17.94
N ALA A 695 -4.94 -0.63 16.88
CA ALA A 695 -6.34 -0.28 17.00
C ALA A 695 -7.13 -0.86 15.82
N THR A 696 -8.34 -1.35 16.10
CA THR A 696 -9.30 -1.79 15.08
C THR A 696 -10.25 -0.66 14.68
N SER A 697 -10.62 0.18 15.64
CA SER A 697 -11.54 1.31 15.43
C SER A 697 -10.77 2.62 15.45
N ARG A 698 -11.08 3.47 14.49
CA ARG A 698 -10.62 4.87 14.45
C ARG A 698 -11.66 5.77 15.12
N ASP A 699 -11.25 6.99 15.44
CA ASP A 699 -12.20 8.05 15.81
C ASP A 699 -12.76 8.63 14.49
N ASP A 700 -13.92 8.11 14.11
CA ASP A 700 -14.65 8.47 12.89
C ASP A 700 -15.99 9.15 13.20
N ALA A 701 -16.16 9.63 14.43
CA ALA A 701 -17.36 10.32 14.85
C ALA A 701 -17.68 11.51 13.91
N PRO A 702 -18.95 11.67 13.49
CA PRO A 702 -19.33 12.78 12.65
C PRO A 702 -18.98 14.13 13.29
N SER A 703 -18.33 14.99 12.52
CA SER A 703 -17.85 16.30 12.98
C SER A 703 -18.16 17.38 11.94
N PRO A 704 -18.55 18.60 12.35
CA PRO A 704 -18.69 19.73 11.43
C PRO A 704 -17.44 20.00 10.60
N MET A 705 -16.26 19.66 11.11
CA MET A 705 -14.99 19.80 10.39
C MET A 705 -14.95 18.94 9.12
N GLN A 706 -15.60 17.78 9.10
CA GLN A 706 -15.67 16.93 7.91
C GLN A 706 -16.37 17.63 6.74
N THR A 707 -17.48 18.32 7.03
CA THR A 707 -18.17 19.12 6.02
C THR A 707 -17.34 20.34 5.60
N LEU A 708 -16.75 21.05 6.57
CA LEU A 708 -15.98 22.27 6.30
C LEU A 708 -14.73 21.98 5.46
N ILE A 709 -14.01 20.92 5.72
CA ILE A 709 -12.78 20.57 4.98
C ILE A 709 -13.06 20.19 3.53
N LEU A 710 -14.18 19.51 3.27
CA LEU A 710 -14.58 19.17 1.91
C LEU A 710 -15.13 20.39 1.16
N ALA A 711 -15.94 21.23 1.82
CA ALA A 711 -16.56 22.39 1.21
C ALA A 711 -15.56 23.52 0.90
N ASN A 712 -14.61 23.78 1.81
CA ASN A 712 -13.75 24.97 1.76
C ASN A 712 -12.25 24.61 1.75
N GLY A 713 -11.87 23.36 1.97
CA GLY A 713 -10.49 22.93 1.96
C GLY A 713 -9.86 22.94 0.56
N ILE A 714 -8.54 23.01 0.53
CA ILE A 714 -7.76 23.02 -0.72
C ILE A 714 -8.13 21.84 -1.61
N MET A 715 -8.17 20.64 -1.04
CA MET A 715 -8.46 19.42 -1.79
C MET A 715 -9.89 19.41 -2.35
N GLY A 716 -10.90 19.74 -1.53
CA GLY A 716 -12.29 19.76 -1.97
C GLY A 716 -12.51 20.72 -3.13
N THR A 717 -11.97 21.93 -3.03
CA THR A 717 -12.05 22.96 -4.09
C THR A 717 -11.31 22.53 -5.36
N ARG A 718 -10.12 21.94 -5.21
CA ARG A 718 -9.30 21.50 -6.33
C ARG A 718 -9.94 20.35 -7.10
N MET A 719 -10.56 19.39 -6.41
CA MET A 719 -11.15 18.20 -7.03
C MET A 719 -12.32 18.53 -7.96
N VAL A 720 -13.12 19.52 -7.64
CA VAL A 720 -14.28 19.90 -8.46
C VAL A 720 -13.96 20.91 -9.56
N ARG A 721 -12.79 21.55 -9.52
CA ARG A 721 -12.39 22.52 -10.53
C ARG A 721 -12.19 21.88 -11.89
N LEU A 722 -12.73 22.47 -12.96
CA LEU A 722 -12.56 22.01 -14.32
C LEU A 722 -11.28 22.60 -14.93
N SER A 723 -10.19 21.86 -14.84
CA SER A 723 -8.89 22.12 -15.41
C SER A 723 -8.49 21.03 -16.40
N ASP A 724 -7.41 21.24 -17.13
CA ASP A 724 -7.02 20.35 -18.24
C ASP A 724 -6.43 19.00 -17.80
N ASP A 725 -6.23 18.79 -16.49
CA ASP A 725 -5.84 17.54 -15.84
C ASP A 725 -7.04 16.69 -15.33
N SER A 726 -8.28 17.16 -15.49
CA SER A 726 -9.49 16.48 -15.04
C SER A 726 -10.23 15.78 -16.18
N GLU A 727 -10.60 14.50 -16.01
CA GLU A 727 -11.45 13.81 -16.96
C GLU A 727 -12.89 14.36 -16.99
N LEU A 728 -13.33 15.06 -15.91
CA LEU A 728 -14.60 15.76 -15.91
C LEU A 728 -14.59 16.92 -16.92
N THR A 729 -13.45 17.57 -17.14
CA THR A 729 -13.29 18.57 -18.20
C THR A 729 -13.45 17.94 -19.59
N GLU A 730 -12.84 16.79 -19.83
CA GLU A 730 -13.01 16.07 -21.11
C GLU A 730 -14.46 15.62 -21.32
N LEU A 731 -15.14 15.18 -20.25
CA LEU A 731 -16.55 14.84 -20.29
C LEU A 731 -17.43 16.06 -20.61
N ALA A 732 -17.15 17.23 -20.01
CA ALA A 732 -17.86 18.48 -20.30
C ALA A 732 -17.65 18.96 -21.74
N LEU A 733 -16.50 18.65 -22.34
CA LEU A 733 -16.16 18.96 -23.73
C LEU A 733 -16.70 17.93 -24.72
N ALA A 734 -17.14 16.76 -24.27
CA ALA A 734 -17.58 15.70 -25.16
C ALA A 734 -18.82 16.10 -25.97
N ASP A 735 -18.95 15.51 -27.17
CA ASP A 735 -20.08 15.78 -28.07
C ASP A 735 -21.26 14.88 -27.72
N MET A 736 -22.11 15.35 -26.79
CA MET A 736 -23.27 14.62 -26.33
C MET A 736 -24.35 15.60 -25.83
N PRO A 737 -25.64 15.17 -25.72
CA PRO A 737 -26.69 15.95 -25.06
C PRO A 737 -26.37 16.21 -23.55
N LEU A 738 -26.92 17.32 -23.01
CA LEU A 738 -26.73 17.72 -21.63
C LEU A 738 -27.17 16.66 -20.62
N ASP A 739 -28.33 16.06 -20.83
CA ASP A 739 -28.88 14.99 -19.99
C ASP A 739 -27.97 13.78 -19.91
N LYS A 740 -27.36 13.41 -21.02
CA LYS A 740 -26.37 12.32 -21.09
C LYS A 740 -25.08 12.70 -20.36
N MET A 741 -24.59 13.92 -20.57
CA MET A 741 -23.41 14.41 -19.85
C MET A 741 -23.64 14.39 -18.33
N MET A 742 -24.79 14.87 -17.87
CA MET A 742 -25.14 14.86 -16.45
C MET A 742 -25.29 13.43 -15.92
N THR A 743 -25.89 12.54 -16.69
CA THR A 743 -25.97 11.12 -16.33
C THR A 743 -24.58 10.50 -16.12
N GLU A 744 -23.64 10.76 -17.02
CA GLU A 744 -22.26 10.26 -16.88
C GLU A 744 -21.56 10.86 -15.66
N MET A 745 -21.76 12.13 -15.33
CA MET A 745 -21.24 12.77 -14.13
C MET A 745 -21.80 12.18 -12.84
N PHE A 746 -23.12 11.97 -12.76
CA PHE A 746 -23.77 11.31 -11.63
C PHE A 746 -23.29 9.86 -11.45
N LEU A 747 -23.19 9.11 -12.54
CA LEU A 747 -22.63 7.74 -12.49
C LEU A 747 -21.21 7.76 -11.94
N ARG A 748 -20.41 8.75 -12.34
CA ARG A 748 -19.01 8.85 -11.95
C ARG A 748 -18.82 9.24 -10.48
N VAL A 749 -19.61 10.18 -9.98
CA VAL A 749 -19.48 10.72 -8.62
C VAL A 749 -20.38 9.98 -7.63
N LEU A 750 -21.65 9.78 -7.96
CA LEU A 750 -22.65 9.22 -7.07
C LEU A 750 -23.00 7.74 -7.37
N SER A 751 -22.41 7.18 -8.43
CA SER A 751 -22.62 5.77 -8.85
C SER A 751 -24.06 5.42 -9.23
N ARG A 752 -24.86 6.43 -9.58
CA ARG A 752 -26.26 6.28 -10.05
C ARG A 752 -26.60 7.34 -11.09
N PRO A 753 -27.61 7.15 -11.90
CA PRO A 753 -28.15 8.24 -12.73
C PRO A 753 -28.82 9.30 -11.86
N PRO A 754 -28.97 10.55 -12.35
CA PRO A 754 -29.74 11.57 -11.68
C PRO A 754 -31.21 11.18 -11.59
N ALA A 755 -31.87 11.59 -10.51
CA ALA A 755 -33.32 11.56 -10.44
C ALA A 755 -33.93 12.62 -11.40
N ALA A 756 -35.20 12.45 -11.78
CA ALA A 756 -35.88 13.37 -12.71
C ALA A 756 -35.80 14.85 -12.21
N GLU A 757 -35.96 15.07 -10.91
CA GLU A 757 -35.89 16.39 -10.31
C GLU A 757 -34.44 16.95 -10.34
N GLU A 758 -33.42 16.11 -10.04
CA GLU A 758 -32.01 16.51 -10.15
C GLU A 758 -31.67 16.89 -11.59
N LEU A 759 -32.11 16.10 -12.56
CA LEU A 759 -31.88 16.40 -13.97
C LEU A 759 -32.56 17.72 -14.38
N ARG A 760 -33.77 17.99 -13.88
CA ARG A 760 -34.47 19.28 -14.10
C ARG A 760 -33.71 20.45 -13.54
N VAL A 761 -33.20 20.34 -12.30
CA VAL A 761 -32.39 21.39 -11.67
C VAL A 761 -31.11 21.64 -12.48
N MET A 762 -30.41 20.58 -12.90
CA MET A 762 -29.18 20.68 -13.70
C MET A 762 -29.46 21.28 -15.09
N SER A 763 -30.58 20.93 -15.70
CA SER A 763 -31.01 21.52 -16.98
C SER A 763 -31.31 23.01 -16.87
N ASN A 764 -31.93 23.45 -15.78
CA ASN A 764 -32.15 24.86 -15.52
C ASN A 764 -30.86 25.64 -15.24
N LEU A 765 -29.88 25.00 -14.58
CA LEU A 765 -28.59 25.61 -14.23
C LEU A 765 -27.67 25.80 -15.45
N LEU A 766 -27.65 24.83 -16.36
CA LEU A 766 -26.63 24.71 -17.41
C LEU A 766 -27.19 24.87 -18.83
N GLY A 767 -28.50 24.63 -19.03
CA GLY A 767 -29.10 24.43 -20.34
C GLY A 767 -28.93 25.61 -21.30
N ASP A 768 -29.05 26.83 -20.80
CA ASP A 768 -28.87 28.07 -21.58
C ASP A 768 -27.45 28.29 -22.11
N LEU A 769 -26.45 27.83 -21.37
CA LEU A 769 -25.02 27.96 -21.70
C LEU A 769 -24.46 26.71 -22.43
N TYR A 770 -25.14 25.56 -22.35
CA TYR A 770 -24.63 24.31 -22.85
C TYR A 770 -24.29 24.30 -24.35
N PRO A 771 -25.09 24.88 -25.27
CA PRO A 771 -24.76 24.90 -26.71
C PRO A 771 -23.46 25.65 -27.03
N GLN A 772 -23.11 26.65 -26.20
CA GLN A 772 -21.96 27.53 -26.41
C GLN A 772 -20.78 27.21 -25.49
N ARG A 773 -20.85 26.11 -24.73
CA ARG A 773 -19.87 25.76 -23.71
C ARG A 773 -18.42 25.61 -24.18
N ARG A 774 -18.21 25.32 -25.46
CA ARG A 774 -16.88 25.08 -26.05
C ARG A 774 -16.29 26.36 -26.64
N VAL A 775 -15.09 26.70 -26.25
CA VAL A 775 -14.33 27.82 -26.80
C VAL A 775 -13.57 27.36 -28.04
N LYS A 776 -13.90 27.96 -29.18
CA LYS A 776 -13.26 27.62 -30.47
C LYS A 776 -11.76 27.99 -30.44
N GLY A 777 -10.90 27.05 -30.87
CA GLY A 777 -9.47 27.30 -31.02
C GLY A 777 -8.66 27.20 -29.70
N ALA A 778 -9.29 27.07 -28.55
CA ALA A 778 -8.59 26.88 -27.29
C ALA A 778 -7.92 25.49 -27.26
N LYS A 779 -6.66 25.46 -26.79
CA LYS A 779 -5.85 24.24 -26.74
C LYS A 779 -5.77 23.72 -25.33
N LYS A 780 -5.59 22.41 -25.20
CA LYS A 780 -5.27 21.77 -23.93
C LYS A 780 -3.90 22.26 -23.44
N VAL A 781 -3.82 22.64 -22.18
CA VAL A 781 -2.59 23.08 -21.50
C VAL A 781 -2.15 21.96 -20.56
N ASP A 782 -0.85 21.73 -20.45
CA ASP A 782 -0.32 20.87 -19.41
C ASP A 782 -0.58 21.52 -18.03
N ALA A 783 -1.48 20.90 -17.28
CA ALA A 783 -1.91 21.36 -15.97
C ALA A 783 -1.23 20.59 -14.84
N THR A 784 -0.27 19.71 -15.14
CA THR A 784 0.46 18.90 -14.17
C THR A 784 1.22 19.82 -13.23
N MET A 785 0.93 19.72 -11.94
CA MET A 785 1.67 20.45 -10.92
C MET A 785 3.01 19.76 -10.71
N LYS A 786 4.09 20.48 -11.02
CA LYS A 786 5.44 20.02 -10.70
C LYS A 786 5.79 20.54 -9.31
N SER A 787 6.21 19.62 -8.42
CA SER A 787 6.81 20.00 -7.14
C SER A 787 8.11 20.74 -7.39
N ASP A 788 8.33 21.81 -6.65
CA ASP A 788 9.57 22.57 -6.70
C ASP A 788 10.61 21.92 -5.78
N ASN A 789 11.43 21.04 -6.34
CA ASN A 789 12.47 20.32 -5.62
C ASN A 789 13.63 21.22 -5.12
N ARG A 790 13.52 22.54 -5.21
CA ARG A 790 14.53 23.48 -4.70
C ARG A 790 14.62 23.48 -3.18
N VAL A 791 13.54 23.06 -2.47
CA VAL A 791 13.58 22.88 -1.03
C VAL A 791 13.90 21.43 -0.70
N SER A 792 15.06 21.22 -0.15
CA SER A 792 15.56 19.92 0.28
C SER A 792 15.87 19.91 1.78
N TRP A 793 16.26 18.77 2.31
CA TRP A 793 16.75 18.62 3.67
C TRP A 793 17.90 19.62 3.99
N SER A 794 18.82 19.79 3.08
CA SER A 794 20.00 20.62 3.30
C SER A 794 19.75 22.12 3.33
N ASN A 795 18.64 22.60 2.80
CA ASN A 795 18.34 24.03 2.72
C ASN A 795 16.99 24.45 3.33
N HIS A 796 16.24 23.52 3.92
CA HIS A 796 14.88 23.78 4.41
C HIS A 796 14.80 24.85 5.54
N LEU A 797 15.89 25.11 6.23
CA LEU A 797 15.98 26.17 7.27
C LEU A 797 16.36 27.54 6.71
N SER A 798 16.70 27.64 5.43
CA SER A 798 17.00 28.94 4.82
C SER A 798 15.76 29.81 4.66
N ALA A 799 15.93 31.13 4.71
CA ALA A 799 14.86 32.09 4.46
C ALA A 799 14.26 31.93 3.05
N GLU A 800 15.09 31.55 2.08
CA GLU A 800 14.70 31.30 0.70
C GLU A 800 13.77 30.07 0.60
N ALA A 801 14.04 29.00 1.34
CA ALA A 801 13.16 27.84 1.42
C ALA A 801 11.77 28.22 1.92
N THR A 802 11.67 29.15 2.88
CA THR A 802 10.38 29.65 3.36
C THR A 802 9.60 30.36 2.26
N VAL A 803 10.26 31.21 1.46
CA VAL A 803 9.63 31.92 0.34
C VAL A 803 9.11 30.92 -0.71
N ILE A 804 9.93 29.96 -1.11
CA ILE A 804 9.56 28.90 -2.07
C ILE A 804 8.33 28.15 -1.57
N ARG A 805 8.31 27.74 -0.30
CA ARG A 805 7.16 27.03 0.31
C ARG A 805 5.88 27.86 0.33
N MET A 806 5.98 29.14 0.65
CA MET A 806 4.81 30.03 0.63
C MET A 806 4.24 30.17 -0.80
N GLU A 807 5.08 30.21 -1.80
CA GLU A 807 4.67 30.29 -3.20
C GLU A 807 4.05 28.97 -3.68
N GLU A 808 4.64 27.83 -3.32
CA GLU A 808 4.05 26.51 -3.56
C GLU A 808 2.68 26.37 -2.88
N GLU A 809 2.57 26.74 -1.60
CA GLU A 809 1.31 26.70 -0.87
C GLU A 809 0.25 27.59 -1.53
N ARG A 810 0.63 28.80 -1.97
CA ARG A 810 -0.25 29.68 -2.72
C ARG A 810 -0.70 29.04 -4.03
N THR A 811 0.20 28.40 -4.79
CA THR A 811 -0.11 27.71 -6.03
C THR A 811 -1.06 26.53 -5.79
N LEU A 812 -0.83 25.76 -4.72
CA LEU A 812 -1.72 24.68 -4.32
C LEU A 812 -3.11 25.16 -3.95
N ARG A 813 -3.22 26.24 -3.19
CA ARG A 813 -4.50 26.85 -2.82
C ARG A 813 -5.26 27.36 -4.04
N LEU A 814 -4.56 27.95 -4.99
CA LEU A 814 -5.15 28.35 -6.27
C LEU A 814 -5.54 27.15 -7.13
N GLY A 815 -4.82 26.02 -6.98
CA GLY A 815 -4.99 24.79 -7.75
C GLY A 815 -4.59 24.94 -9.22
N ALA A 816 -4.77 23.87 -10.00
CA ALA A 816 -4.57 23.93 -11.44
C ALA A 816 -5.46 25.02 -12.05
N LYS A 817 -4.92 25.77 -13.01
CA LYS A 817 -5.68 26.83 -13.68
C LYS A 817 -6.93 26.25 -14.34
N PRO A 818 -8.06 26.94 -14.25
CA PRO A 818 -9.27 26.52 -14.95
C PRO A 818 -9.00 26.39 -16.45
N THR A 819 -9.63 25.41 -17.08
CA THR A 819 -9.50 25.23 -18.53
C THR A 819 -10.03 26.44 -19.30
N THR A 820 -9.30 26.84 -20.31
CA THR A 820 -9.74 27.88 -21.27
C THR A 820 -10.61 27.32 -22.40
N ARG A 821 -10.78 25.98 -22.47
CA ARG A 821 -11.56 25.29 -23.48
C ARG A 821 -13.06 25.31 -23.23
N LEU A 822 -13.46 25.63 -21.98
CA LEU A 822 -14.85 25.83 -21.60
C LEU A 822 -15.17 27.33 -21.42
N GLU A 823 -16.38 27.71 -21.79
CA GLU A 823 -16.91 29.07 -21.54
C GLU A 823 -16.94 29.31 -20.02
N PRO A 824 -16.42 30.44 -19.50
CA PRO A 824 -16.23 30.66 -18.08
C PRO A 824 -17.50 30.50 -17.22
N ARG A 825 -18.64 31.08 -17.62
CA ARG A 825 -19.89 30.96 -16.85
C ARG A 825 -20.46 29.53 -16.83
N PHE A 826 -20.35 28.82 -17.94
CA PHE A 826 -20.74 27.40 -17.98
C PHE A 826 -19.85 26.57 -17.07
N ARG A 827 -18.54 26.79 -17.13
CA ARG A 827 -17.56 26.10 -16.30
C ARG A 827 -17.85 26.32 -14.81
N GLU A 828 -18.02 27.57 -14.37
CA GLU A 828 -18.28 27.92 -12.97
C GLU A 828 -19.57 27.27 -12.45
N ARG A 829 -20.68 27.34 -13.21
CA ARG A 829 -21.93 26.68 -12.82
C ARG A 829 -21.82 25.16 -12.75
N LEU A 830 -21.00 24.55 -13.62
CA LEU A 830 -20.76 23.11 -13.57
C LEU A 830 -19.86 22.73 -12.39
N GLU A 831 -18.85 23.56 -12.06
CA GLU A 831 -18.04 23.40 -10.85
C GLU A 831 -18.91 23.48 -9.57
N ASP A 832 -19.88 24.39 -9.51
CA ASP A 832 -20.85 24.49 -8.40
C ASP A 832 -21.71 23.22 -8.29
N ALA A 833 -22.17 22.68 -9.43
CA ALA A 833 -22.92 21.42 -9.45
C ALA A 833 -22.08 20.24 -8.95
N LEU A 834 -20.83 20.13 -9.37
CA LEU A 834 -19.89 19.11 -8.92
C LEU A 834 -19.57 19.25 -7.44
N TRP A 835 -19.38 20.50 -6.98
CA TRP A 835 -19.19 20.80 -5.57
C TRP A 835 -20.37 20.31 -4.72
N ALA A 836 -21.59 20.55 -5.17
CA ALA A 836 -22.80 20.07 -4.48
C ALA A 836 -22.85 18.53 -4.42
N MET A 837 -22.44 17.84 -5.49
CA MET A 837 -22.38 16.37 -5.51
C MET A 837 -21.37 15.80 -4.51
N VAL A 838 -20.12 16.31 -4.48
CA VAL A 838 -19.06 15.76 -3.62
C VAL A 838 -19.27 16.14 -2.14
N ASN A 839 -20.00 17.20 -1.86
CA ASN A 839 -20.36 17.61 -0.49
C ASN A 839 -21.69 17.01 -0.02
N SER A 840 -22.36 16.22 -0.84
CA SER A 840 -23.60 15.55 -0.45
C SER A 840 -23.33 14.42 0.56
N PRO A 841 -24.24 14.16 1.52
CA PRO A 841 -24.14 12.99 2.39
C PRO A 841 -24.05 11.66 1.61
N GLU A 842 -24.68 11.61 0.44
CA GLU A 842 -24.65 10.42 -0.43
C GLU A 842 -23.23 10.11 -0.92
N PHE A 843 -22.41 11.13 -1.19
CA PHE A 843 -21.02 10.90 -1.58
C PHE A 843 -20.19 10.36 -0.42
N VAL A 844 -20.34 10.92 0.78
CA VAL A 844 -19.48 10.62 1.94
C VAL A 844 -19.86 9.31 2.64
N MET A 845 -21.10 8.87 2.52
CA MET A 845 -21.59 7.68 3.22
C MET A 845 -21.47 6.41 2.39
N VAL A 846 -21.30 5.30 3.09
CA VAL A 846 -21.44 3.95 2.54
C VAL A 846 -22.93 3.61 2.57
N PRO A 847 -23.59 3.39 1.40
CA PRO A 847 -25.04 3.23 1.30
C PRO A 847 -25.56 1.95 1.95
#